data_fad6845e0bc65aaf13eefb37f3b23b21
#
_entry.id   fad6845e0bc65aaf13eefb37f3b23b21
#
_cell.length_a   1.000
_cell.length_b   1.000
_cell.length_c   1.000
_cell.angle_alpha   90.00
_cell.angle_beta   90.00
_cell.angle_gamma   90.00
#
_symmetry.space_group_name_H-M   'P 1'
#
loop_
_entity.id
_entity.type
_entity.pdbx_description
1 polymer ?
#
loop_
_entity_poly.entity_id
_entity_poly.type
_entity_poly.pdbx_seq_one_letter_code
_entity_poly.pdbx_strand_id
1 'polypeptide(L)'
;MPDRQQQIQILYEISLAIEPRETLIETATTALSAYLQKLNCSVGGVYQATDDGYDLLARRPASGERDELLVAGVQRLHQWADADQSGQNRFPISGSVEQTGEYYLFELPGFGILLLAQRGEGLDRSIISSLNPLNEKLATSCKTIDSQNKLREERNRFQAVFSAIQEPVANITITDDGTTIHRTNESFANTFGSPVERQVDRFEPVQTAGEDSNLANKLTSGEPIVKEVRRETLHGTGDFLLRAVPVSAEDGNEYFLMYIDITSEKNRQRELQSFYQEVTALFECEDRSSVCNQTVKTAAKVVDQAVAEIHLYDRAANDLTPAATSEDTIIFDSNSTTLWETYTGDRIQSIDKNVLDQARDITSGMAVPIKGHGVLVIGREESDLSSETDRQFIELLATLSTVAHNRARQTDSLEKIQELTETAVTSEDREAMVDPILRRLPEALDFPLTGIWEYNPAREQLDPLGQTDTAERIIGTPPSFEKGEGIAWETFKNGNTRVVGDVNTHPEVYNESSPINSEVIAPLGDFGLLVAGSVRSQEFSAIDHSIIATLSSSLETAIQLVDNRNEIDLLDQVIGRVLRHNIRNDLNVIKGYAQAIRDDTDETSQFVANIIAKCESLERTANTARTMRDVVETRNDTQIIDLETAVNDAVKRLHNRSPQTEIRLNLSMTGNVVAHPKLSDAIYHMLSNSLEHAINDPQTGADYIQIRTTTADDGTILEISDDGPGIPQGELDILTKHGETALEHGSGVGLWLIDRITQYSGATIDFDTESGTTIQVCFQSTGASSST
;
A
#
# COMPACT_ATOMS: atom_id res chain seq x y z
N MET A 1 13.16 15.98 -3.80
CA MET A 1 11.99 16.38 -4.60
C MET A 1 11.24 15.12 -4.99
N PRO A 2 9.99 14.95 -4.66
CA PRO A 2 9.23 13.82 -5.18
C PRO A 2 9.21 13.92 -6.70
N ASP A 3 9.50 12.83 -7.37
CA ASP A 3 9.50 12.72 -8.83
C ASP A 3 8.10 13.08 -9.36
N ARG A 4 8.06 13.74 -10.52
CA ARG A 4 6.82 14.21 -11.18
C ARG A 4 5.76 13.10 -11.26
N GLN A 5 6.20 11.87 -11.34
CA GLN A 5 5.37 10.68 -11.38
C GLN A 5 4.72 10.36 -10.01
N GLN A 6 5.46 10.59 -8.93
CA GLN A 6 4.97 10.42 -7.56
C GLN A 6 3.96 11.52 -7.17
N GLN A 7 4.15 12.75 -7.68
CA GLN A 7 3.16 13.84 -7.52
C GLN A 7 1.85 13.49 -8.22
N ILE A 8 1.92 13.03 -9.47
CA ILE A 8 0.73 12.62 -10.24
C ILE A 8 -0.01 11.50 -9.50
N GLN A 9 0.70 10.54 -8.93
CA GLN A 9 0.14 9.45 -8.14
C GLN A 9 -0.67 9.96 -6.93
N ILE A 10 -0.06 10.84 -6.12
CA ILE A 10 -0.70 11.45 -4.94
C ILE A 10 -1.98 12.18 -5.34
N LEU A 11 -1.90 13.01 -6.38
CA LEU A 11 -3.03 13.80 -6.89
C LEU A 11 -4.15 12.88 -7.41
N TYR A 12 -3.79 11.81 -8.10
CA TYR A 12 -4.75 10.83 -8.62
C TYR A 12 -5.51 10.13 -7.49
N GLU A 13 -4.81 9.67 -6.46
CA GLU A 13 -5.41 8.97 -5.32
C GLU A 13 -6.32 9.89 -4.50
N ILE A 14 -5.93 11.17 -4.30
CA ILE A 14 -6.81 12.16 -3.69
C ILE A 14 -8.04 12.38 -4.60
N SER A 15 -7.83 12.49 -5.91
CA SER A 15 -8.91 12.67 -6.87
C SER A 15 -9.97 11.56 -6.81
N LEU A 16 -9.56 10.31 -6.60
CA LEU A 16 -10.48 9.17 -6.44
C LEU A 16 -11.34 9.27 -5.17
N ALA A 17 -10.80 9.87 -4.10
CA ALA A 17 -11.54 10.07 -2.86
C ALA A 17 -12.53 11.26 -2.93
N ILE A 18 -12.39 12.14 -3.94
CA ILE A 18 -13.27 13.29 -4.18
C ILE A 18 -14.44 12.86 -5.10
N GLU A 19 -15.23 11.90 -4.67
CA GLU A 19 -16.47 11.53 -5.37
C GLU A 19 -17.68 11.96 -4.53
N PRO A 20 -18.76 12.47 -5.18
CA PRO A 20 -20.00 12.78 -4.48
C PRO A 20 -20.56 11.53 -3.78
N ARG A 21 -20.84 11.64 -2.48
CA ARG A 21 -21.46 10.58 -1.66
C ARG A 21 -22.90 10.97 -1.33
N GLU A 22 -23.59 10.15 -0.55
CA GLU A 22 -24.97 10.40 -0.16
C GLU A 22 -25.13 11.73 0.58
N THR A 23 -24.15 12.15 1.35
CA THR A 23 -24.19 13.39 2.10
C THR A 23 -23.00 14.30 1.84
N LEU A 24 -23.21 15.61 2.00
CA LEU A 24 -22.19 16.63 1.93
C LEU A 24 -21.06 16.38 2.95
N ILE A 25 -21.44 15.98 4.17
CA ILE A 25 -20.51 15.70 5.28
C ILE A 25 -19.65 14.47 4.96
N GLU A 26 -20.23 13.40 4.43
CA GLU A 26 -19.50 12.20 4.04
C GLU A 26 -18.51 12.46 2.92
N THR A 27 -18.92 13.26 1.93
CA THR A 27 -18.04 13.67 0.82
C THR A 27 -16.85 14.46 1.34
N ALA A 28 -17.10 15.48 2.17
CA ALA A 28 -16.06 16.31 2.76
C ALA A 28 -15.10 15.49 3.67
N THR A 29 -15.66 14.59 4.47
CA THR A 29 -14.89 13.74 5.41
C THR A 29 -13.98 12.78 4.67
N THR A 30 -14.48 12.17 3.59
CA THR A 30 -13.69 11.20 2.81
C THR A 30 -12.57 11.89 2.05
N ALA A 31 -12.88 13.01 1.38
CA ALA A 31 -11.89 13.81 0.68
C ALA A 31 -10.81 14.30 1.65
N LEU A 32 -11.21 14.90 2.78
CA LEU A 32 -10.29 15.35 3.82
C LEU A 32 -9.36 14.23 4.29
N SER A 33 -9.89 13.04 4.53
CA SER A 33 -9.10 11.88 4.96
C SER A 33 -8.04 11.52 3.92
N ALA A 34 -8.38 11.57 2.63
CA ALA A 34 -7.45 11.32 1.55
C ALA A 34 -6.35 12.40 1.46
N TYR A 35 -6.73 13.68 1.56
CA TYR A 35 -5.76 14.77 1.61
C TYR A 35 -4.77 14.57 2.77
N LEU A 36 -5.27 14.32 3.97
CA LEU A 36 -4.42 14.15 5.15
C LEU A 36 -3.47 12.95 4.99
N GLN A 37 -3.99 11.82 4.54
CA GLN A 37 -3.20 10.60 4.37
C GLN A 37 -2.14 10.74 3.29
N LYS A 38 -2.51 11.31 2.12
CA LYS A 38 -1.61 11.35 0.96
C LYS A 38 -0.60 12.50 1.03
N LEU A 39 -0.93 13.60 1.70
CA LEU A 39 -0.04 14.72 1.92
C LEU A 39 0.70 14.63 3.26
N ASN A 40 0.50 13.54 4.02
CA ASN A 40 1.09 13.35 5.35
C ASN A 40 0.78 14.52 6.31
N CYS A 41 -0.42 15.09 6.20
CA CYS A 41 -0.88 16.13 7.12
C CYS A 41 -1.43 15.49 8.39
N SER A 42 -1.20 16.17 9.53
CA SER A 42 -1.57 15.66 10.85
C SER A 42 -3.03 15.92 11.21
N VAL A 43 -3.56 17.03 10.76
CA VAL A 43 -4.92 17.46 11.06
C VAL A 43 -5.43 18.39 9.95
N GLY A 44 -6.74 18.45 9.79
CA GLY A 44 -7.37 19.38 8.87
C GLY A 44 -8.88 19.49 9.06
N GLY A 45 -9.46 20.44 8.33
CA GLY A 45 -10.89 20.68 8.33
C GLY A 45 -11.37 21.23 7.00
N VAL A 46 -12.62 20.96 6.68
CA VAL A 46 -13.37 21.57 5.57
C VAL A 46 -14.40 22.48 6.18
N TYR A 47 -14.40 23.74 5.74
CA TYR A 47 -15.30 24.80 6.22
C TYR A 47 -16.16 25.27 5.05
N GLN A 48 -17.46 25.29 5.24
CA GLN A 48 -18.41 25.80 4.26
C GLN A 48 -18.66 27.29 4.50
N ALA A 49 -18.69 28.09 3.45
CA ALA A 49 -19.06 29.50 3.53
C ALA A 49 -20.57 29.62 3.76
N THR A 50 -20.98 30.43 4.74
CA THR A 50 -22.35 30.78 5.08
C THR A 50 -22.51 32.30 5.08
N ASP A 51 -23.74 32.78 5.15
CA ASP A 51 -24.02 34.22 5.22
C ASP A 51 -23.40 34.90 6.45
N ASP A 52 -23.21 34.13 7.54
CA ASP A 52 -22.66 34.60 8.81
C ASP A 52 -21.15 34.27 8.99
N GLY A 53 -20.49 33.70 7.97
CA GLY A 53 -19.05 33.35 8.03
C GLY A 53 -18.71 31.98 7.46
N TYR A 54 -17.99 31.15 8.22
CA TYR A 54 -17.53 29.81 7.82
C TYR A 54 -17.89 28.77 8.85
N ASP A 55 -18.72 27.80 8.48
CA ASP A 55 -19.12 26.69 9.34
C ASP A 55 -18.25 25.45 9.11
N LEU A 56 -17.89 24.76 10.18
CA LEU A 56 -17.13 23.53 10.11
C LEU A 56 -18.00 22.40 9.54
N LEU A 57 -17.67 21.92 8.34
CA LEU A 57 -18.35 20.83 7.69
C LEU A 57 -17.75 19.46 8.05
N ALA A 58 -16.44 19.35 8.07
CA ALA A 58 -15.72 18.11 8.41
C ALA A 58 -14.37 18.41 9.05
N ARG A 59 -13.97 17.59 10.01
CA ARG A 59 -12.65 17.64 10.66
C ARG A 59 -12.08 16.24 10.84
N ARG A 60 -10.78 16.12 10.63
CA ARG A 60 -10.00 14.90 10.90
C ARG A 60 -8.64 15.23 11.54
N PRO A 61 -8.23 14.46 12.55
CA PRO A 61 -9.04 13.52 13.33
C PRO A 61 -10.17 14.24 14.08
N ALA A 62 -11.23 13.52 14.43
CA ALA A 62 -12.37 14.12 15.17
C ALA A 62 -11.94 14.75 16.52
N SER A 63 -10.91 14.17 17.15
CA SER A 63 -10.29 14.67 18.40
C SER A 63 -9.37 15.86 18.21
N GLY A 64 -9.11 16.31 16.98
CA GLY A 64 -8.17 17.39 16.64
C GLY A 64 -8.61 18.80 17.02
N GLU A 65 -9.71 18.98 17.75
CA GLU A 65 -10.28 20.28 18.13
C GLU A 65 -9.32 21.18 18.92
N ARG A 66 -8.39 20.58 19.66
CA ARG A 66 -7.38 21.29 20.47
C ARG A 66 -6.01 21.32 19.83
N ASP A 67 -5.86 20.89 18.59
CA ASP A 67 -4.58 20.93 17.88
C ASP A 67 -4.19 22.39 17.61
N GLU A 68 -3.00 22.77 18.04
CA GLU A 68 -2.49 24.16 17.98
C GLU A 68 -2.45 24.70 16.55
N LEU A 69 -2.07 23.86 15.57
CA LEU A 69 -2.03 24.24 14.16
C LEU A 69 -3.42 24.45 13.59
N LEU A 70 -4.36 23.57 13.97
CA LEU A 70 -5.75 23.71 13.52
C LEU A 70 -6.38 24.98 14.11
N VAL A 71 -6.19 25.20 15.41
CA VAL A 71 -6.70 26.40 16.10
C VAL A 71 -6.13 27.68 15.48
N ALA A 72 -4.81 27.71 15.22
CA ALA A 72 -4.16 28.84 14.55
C ALA A 72 -4.72 29.07 13.11
N GLY A 73 -4.92 28.01 12.35
CA GLY A 73 -5.51 28.06 11.03
C GLY A 73 -6.96 28.56 11.04
N VAL A 74 -7.77 28.13 11.99
CA VAL A 74 -9.16 28.60 12.18
C VAL A 74 -9.20 30.08 12.59
N GLN A 75 -8.34 30.49 13.51
CA GLN A 75 -8.21 31.89 13.89
C GLN A 75 -7.83 32.74 12.66
N ARG A 76 -6.91 32.26 11.84
CA ARG A 76 -6.52 32.95 10.62
C ARG A 76 -7.65 33.02 9.60
N LEU A 77 -8.49 31.98 9.50
CA LEU A 77 -9.68 31.96 8.65
C LEU A 77 -10.69 33.04 9.08
N HIS A 78 -11.00 33.14 10.38
CA HIS A 78 -11.91 34.18 10.90
C HIS A 78 -11.34 35.59 10.70
N GLN A 79 -10.06 35.83 10.97
CA GLN A 79 -9.40 37.11 10.71
C GLN A 79 -9.48 37.51 9.21
N TRP A 80 -9.37 36.55 8.32
CA TRP A 80 -9.49 36.79 6.88
C TRP A 80 -10.93 37.08 6.48
N ALA A 81 -11.91 36.39 7.07
CA ALA A 81 -13.33 36.60 6.83
C ALA A 81 -13.80 37.98 7.31
N ASP A 82 -13.27 38.46 8.46
CA ASP A 82 -13.62 39.76 9.04
C ASP A 82 -12.90 40.93 8.32
N ALA A 83 -11.79 40.65 7.63
CA ALA A 83 -11.08 41.69 6.89
C ALA A 83 -11.85 42.04 5.59
N ASP A 84 -12.26 43.26 5.45
CA ASP A 84 -12.98 43.83 4.30
C ASP A 84 -12.32 43.36 2.99
N GLN A 85 -13.11 42.74 2.08
CA GLN A 85 -12.65 41.97 0.89
C GLN A 85 -11.96 42.84 -0.20
N SER A 86 -11.13 43.75 0.16
CA SER A 86 -10.31 44.52 -0.77
C SER A 86 -9.11 43.68 -1.29
N GLY A 87 -9.41 42.72 -2.12
CA GLY A 87 -8.68 42.26 -3.30
C GLY A 87 -7.21 41.79 -3.22
N GLN A 88 -6.54 41.57 -2.07
CA GLN A 88 -5.09 41.34 -2.05
C GLN A 88 -4.58 39.98 -1.52
N ASN A 89 -5.38 39.18 -0.90
CA ASN A 89 -4.91 37.85 -0.46
C ASN A 89 -5.32 36.73 -1.41
N ARG A 90 -4.37 36.28 -2.25
CA ARG A 90 -4.55 35.08 -3.08
C ARG A 90 -4.32 33.82 -2.24
N PHE A 91 -5.23 32.87 -2.31
CA PHE A 91 -5.02 31.53 -1.76
C PHE A 91 -3.92 30.77 -2.55
N PRO A 92 -3.18 29.87 -1.90
CA PRO A 92 -3.33 29.47 -0.50
C PRO A 92 -2.71 30.48 0.50
N ILE A 93 -3.37 30.62 1.66
CA ILE A 93 -2.83 31.37 2.79
C ILE A 93 -2.12 30.34 3.69
N SER A 94 -0.87 30.57 4.02
CA SER A 94 -0.11 29.72 4.93
C SER A 94 0.35 30.47 6.18
N GLY A 95 0.55 29.74 7.26
CA GLY A 95 1.13 30.23 8.48
C GLY A 95 1.84 29.11 9.24
N SER A 96 2.69 29.51 10.18
CA SER A 96 3.46 28.58 11.01
C SER A 96 3.22 28.82 12.48
N VAL A 97 3.28 27.74 13.28
CA VAL A 97 3.33 27.81 14.75
C VAL A 97 4.71 27.31 15.16
N GLU A 98 5.45 28.15 15.89
CA GLU A 98 6.84 27.86 16.28
C GLU A 98 6.98 26.47 16.92
N GLN A 99 7.94 25.69 16.41
CA GLN A 99 8.26 24.32 16.83
C GLN A 99 7.15 23.26 16.60
N THR A 100 5.99 23.63 16.08
CA THR A 100 4.86 22.71 15.88
C THR A 100 4.69 22.32 14.41
N GLY A 101 4.73 23.29 13.47
CA GLY A 101 4.59 23.05 12.04
C GLY A 101 3.91 24.16 11.28
N GLU A 102 3.33 23.83 10.14
CA GLU A 102 2.68 24.79 9.25
C GLU A 102 1.23 24.40 8.99
N TYR A 103 0.40 25.41 8.74
CA TYR A 103 -0.97 25.22 8.25
C TYR A 103 -1.18 25.98 6.95
N TYR A 104 -2.13 25.49 6.18
CA TYR A 104 -2.48 26.01 4.86
C TYR A 104 -3.99 26.10 4.72
N LEU A 105 -4.46 27.27 4.29
CA LEU A 105 -5.84 27.51 3.91
C LEU A 105 -5.90 27.52 2.40
N PHE A 106 -6.65 26.62 1.82
CA PHE A 106 -6.91 26.54 0.40
C PHE A 106 -8.35 26.97 0.13
N GLU A 107 -8.55 27.77 -0.87
CA GLU A 107 -9.89 28.06 -1.34
C GLU A 107 -10.53 26.80 -1.95
N LEU A 108 -11.76 26.53 -1.56
CA LEU A 108 -12.68 25.67 -2.25
C LEU A 108 -13.65 26.59 -3.02
N PRO A 109 -13.39 26.86 -4.31
CA PRO A 109 -14.02 28.00 -5.01
C PRO A 109 -15.53 28.03 -4.90
N GLY A 110 -16.08 29.08 -4.25
CA GLY A 110 -17.50 29.34 -4.03
C GLY A 110 -18.21 28.27 -3.19
N PHE A 111 -17.47 27.50 -2.40
CA PHE A 111 -18.02 26.56 -1.42
C PHE A 111 -17.48 26.86 -0.01
N GLY A 112 -16.17 27.12 0.13
CA GLY A 112 -15.61 27.32 1.44
C GLY A 112 -14.08 27.24 1.44
N ILE A 113 -13.53 26.71 2.53
CA ILE A 113 -12.08 26.61 2.75
C ILE A 113 -11.70 25.18 3.17
N LEU A 114 -10.62 24.68 2.61
CA LEU A 114 -9.91 23.49 3.06
C LEU A 114 -8.71 23.93 3.90
N LEU A 115 -8.69 23.56 5.17
CA LEU A 115 -7.57 23.74 6.07
C LEU A 115 -6.80 22.43 6.18
N LEU A 116 -5.52 22.46 5.90
CA LEU A 116 -4.59 21.35 6.10
C LEU A 116 -3.45 21.82 6.99
N ALA A 117 -3.02 20.98 7.93
CA ALA A 117 -1.90 21.29 8.79
C ALA A 117 -0.92 20.10 8.87
N GLN A 118 0.36 20.44 8.84
CA GLN A 118 1.44 19.46 8.87
C GLN A 118 2.45 19.81 9.96
N ARG A 119 2.84 18.81 10.73
CA ARG A 119 3.88 18.93 11.74
C ARG A 119 5.26 18.73 11.11
N GLY A 120 6.23 19.57 11.49
CA GLY A 120 7.59 19.53 10.96
C GLY A 120 7.76 20.37 9.69
N GLU A 121 8.43 19.83 8.68
CA GLU A 121 8.64 20.51 7.39
C GLU A 121 7.32 20.66 6.63
N GLY A 122 7.06 21.85 6.12
CA GLY A 122 5.82 22.19 5.41
C GLY A 122 5.66 21.45 4.07
N LEU A 123 4.50 21.61 3.46
CA LEU A 123 4.19 21.05 2.14
C LEU A 123 5.10 21.63 1.04
N ASP A 124 5.56 20.77 0.14
CA ASP A 124 6.35 21.17 -1.02
C ASP A 124 5.54 22.17 -1.90
N ARG A 125 6.20 23.25 -2.31
CA ARG A 125 5.57 24.31 -3.13
C ARG A 125 5.00 23.77 -4.44
N SER A 126 5.60 22.74 -5.02
CA SER A 126 5.13 22.10 -6.24
C SER A 126 3.82 21.33 -6.02
N ILE A 127 3.66 20.72 -4.86
CA ILE A 127 2.42 20.05 -4.45
C ILE A 127 1.34 21.10 -4.19
N ILE A 128 1.65 22.14 -3.43
CA ILE A 128 0.71 23.23 -3.11
C ILE A 128 0.08 23.79 -4.39
N SER A 129 0.91 24.10 -5.40
CA SER A 129 0.43 24.63 -6.68
C SER A 129 -0.41 23.62 -7.48
N SER A 130 -0.23 22.33 -7.25
CA SER A 130 -0.92 21.26 -7.98
C SER A 130 -2.23 20.83 -7.31
N LEU A 131 -2.56 21.33 -6.11
CA LEU A 131 -3.80 21.00 -5.41
C LEU A 131 -5.01 21.74 -5.95
N ASN A 132 -4.83 22.87 -6.63
CA ASN A 132 -5.94 23.69 -7.13
C ASN A 132 -7.00 22.89 -7.92
N PRO A 133 -6.66 22.01 -8.89
CA PRO A 133 -7.66 21.24 -9.60
C PRO A 133 -8.44 20.26 -8.70
N LEU A 134 -7.80 19.74 -7.66
CA LEU A 134 -8.46 18.85 -6.69
C LEU A 134 -9.38 19.63 -5.76
N ASN A 135 -8.97 20.82 -5.35
CA ASN A 135 -9.78 21.72 -4.55
C ASN A 135 -11.00 22.20 -5.35
N GLU A 136 -10.83 22.51 -6.64
CA GLU A 136 -11.93 22.80 -7.55
C GLU A 136 -12.89 21.60 -7.69
N LYS A 137 -12.34 20.39 -7.83
CA LYS A 137 -13.13 19.16 -7.89
C LYS A 137 -13.90 18.94 -6.59
N LEU A 138 -13.27 19.11 -5.44
CA LEU A 138 -13.93 18.99 -4.13
C LEU A 138 -15.03 20.04 -3.97
N ALA A 139 -14.74 21.29 -4.29
CA ALA A 139 -15.71 22.37 -4.26
C ALA A 139 -16.93 22.06 -5.15
N THR A 140 -16.67 21.56 -6.36
CA THR A 140 -17.72 21.19 -7.34
C THR A 140 -18.57 20.03 -6.80
N SER A 141 -17.95 18.98 -6.23
CA SER A 141 -18.66 17.86 -5.64
C SER A 141 -19.56 18.30 -4.48
N CYS A 142 -19.05 19.15 -3.58
CA CYS A 142 -19.82 19.69 -2.47
C CYS A 142 -20.95 20.61 -2.96
N LYS A 143 -20.70 21.51 -3.92
CA LYS A 143 -21.72 22.38 -4.51
C LYS A 143 -22.81 21.59 -5.24
N THR A 144 -22.43 20.52 -5.94
CA THR A 144 -23.41 19.69 -6.66
C THR A 144 -24.43 19.12 -5.67
N ILE A 145 -23.98 18.63 -4.52
CA ILE A 145 -24.87 18.10 -3.47
C ILE A 145 -25.73 19.22 -2.86
N ASP A 146 -25.13 20.37 -2.51
CA ASP A 146 -25.84 21.52 -1.92
C ASP A 146 -26.84 22.13 -2.90
N SER A 147 -26.44 22.30 -4.18
CA SER A 147 -27.30 22.82 -5.24
C SER A 147 -28.43 21.86 -5.61
N GLN A 148 -28.20 20.54 -5.55
CA GLN A 148 -29.25 19.56 -5.78
C GLN A 148 -30.36 19.67 -4.71
N ASN A 149 -29.97 19.92 -3.47
CA ASN A 149 -30.94 20.12 -2.40
C ASN A 149 -31.75 21.42 -2.59
N LYS A 150 -31.09 22.53 -2.92
CA LYS A 150 -31.75 23.82 -3.22
C LYS A 150 -32.58 23.75 -4.51
N LEU A 151 -32.05 23.12 -5.58
CA LEU A 151 -32.80 22.93 -6.83
C LEU A 151 -34.04 22.05 -6.64
N ARG A 152 -33.98 21.08 -5.71
CA ARG A 152 -35.15 20.25 -5.39
C ARG A 152 -36.28 21.07 -4.73
N GLU A 153 -35.92 22.02 -3.87
CA GLU A 153 -36.88 22.94 -3.25
C GLU A 153 -37.40 23.99 -4.24
N GLU A 154 -36.53 24.62 -5.01
CA GLU A 154 -36.95 25.61 -6.04
C GLU A 154 -37.73 24.97 -7.17
N ARG A 155 -37.39 23.76 -7.60
CA ARG A 155 -38.10 22.99 -8.60
C ARG A 155 -39.55 22.70 -8.18
N ASN A 156 -39.74 22.39 -6.90
CA ASN A 156 -41.08 22.19 -6.34
C ASN A 156 -41.90 23.49 -6.35
N ARG A 157 -41.28 24.64 -6.10
CA ARG A 157 -41.94 25.96 -6.24
C ARG A 157 -42.18 26.33 -7.69
N PHE A 158 -41.20 26.13 -8.56
CA PHE A 158 -41.30 26.44 -9.98
C PHE A 158 -42.33 25.55 -10.68
N GLN A 159 -42.39 24.27 -10.33
CA GLN A 159 -43.41 23.35 -10.84
C GLN A 159 -44.82 23.78 -10.45
N ALA A 160 -44.98 24.39 -9.28
CA ALA A 160 -46.27 24.93 -8.84
C ALA A 160 -46.73 26.12 -9.68
N VAL A 161 -45.80 26.90 -10.17
CA VAL A 161 -46.11 28.10 -11.02
C VAL A 161 -46.25 27.71 -12.50
N PHE A 162 -45.41 26.80 -13.02
CA PHE A 162 -45.38 26.44 -14.45
C PHE A 162 -46.46 25.45 -14.87
N SER A 163 -46.93 24.65 -13.94
CA SER A 163 -47.93 23.64 -14.24
C SER A 163 -49.29 24.21 -14.68
N ALA A 164 -49.43 25.51 -14.71
CA ALA A 164 -50.70 26.14 -15.03
C ALA A 164 -51.01 26.35 -16.52
N ILE A 165 -50.04 26.18 -17.44
CA ILE A 165 -50.24 26.68 -18.83
C ILE A 165 -50.04 25.65 -19.95
N GLN A 166 -49.17 24.63 -19.84
CA GLN A 166 -48.89 23.67 -20.92
C GLN A 166 -49.20 22.20 -20.60
N GLU A 167 -49.55 21.92 -19.40
CA GLU A 167 -49.82 20.56 -18.94
C GLU A 167 -51.30 20.19 -19.14
N PRO A 168 -51.63 18.89 -19.21
CA PRO A 168 -53.02 18.43 -19.22
C PRO A 168 -53.73 18.89 -17.97
N VAL A 169 -54.68 19.81 -18.10
CA VAL A 169 -55.42 20.39 -16.98
C VAL A 169 -56.93 20.09 -17.18
N ALA A 170 -57.57 19.61 -16.13
CA ALA A 170 -58.99 19.45 -16.04
C ALA A 170 -59.53 20.17 -14.81
N ASN A 171 -60.60 20.90 -15.01
CA ASN A 171 -61.40 21.39 -13.91
C ASN A 171 -62.53 20.36 -13.64
N ILE A 172 -62.63 19.89 -12.42
CA ILE A 172 -63.55 18.85 -12.01
C ILE A 172 -64.35 19.28 -10.80
N THR A 173 -65.56 18.79 -10.69
CA THR A 173 -66.32 18.78 -9.43
C THR A 173 -66.53 17.35 -8.99
N ILE A 174 -66.33 17.14 -7.70
CA ILE A 174 -66.56 15.84 -7.03
C ILE A 174 -67.85 15.92 -6.27
N THR A 175 -68.77 15.04 -6.57
CA THR A 175 -70.08 14.93 -5.87
C THR A 175 -70.23 13.48 -5.34
N ASP A 176 -71.20 13.25 -4.48
CA ASP A 176 -71.51 11.90 -3.99
C ASP A 176 -71.96 10.96 -5.10
N ASP A 177 -72.37 11.50 -6.29
CA ASP A 177 -72.80 10.77 -7.47
C ASP A 177 -71.69 10.51 -8.49
N GLY A 178 -70.46 11.01 -8.22
CA GLY A 178 -69.28 10.83 -9.11
C GLY A 178 -68.51 12.11 -9.41
N THR A 179 -67.51 12.00 -10.30
CA THR A 179 -66.66 13.12 -10.75
C THR A 179 -67.16 13.70 -12.06
N THR A 180 -67.39 15.02 -12.09
CA THR A 180 -67.75 15.76 -13.30
C THR A 180 -66.60 16.61 -13.78
N ILE A 181 -66.19 16.44 -15.03
CA ILE A 181 -65.16 17.26 -15.67
C ILE A 181 -65.82 18.47 -16.33
N HIS A 182 -65.49 19.69 -15.89
CA HIS A 182 -66.03 20.93 -16.42
C HIS A 182 -65.24 21.49 -17.59
N ARG A 183 -63.93 21.34 -17.56
CA ARG A 183 -63.03 21.94 -18.53
C ARG A 183 -61.71 21.20 -18.57
N THR A 184 -61.17 21.02 -19.79
CA THR A 184 -59.83 20.51 -20.04
C THR A 184 -59.11 21.43 -20.98
N ASN A 185 -57.78 21.49 -20.88
CA ASN A 185 -56.99 22.16 -21.90
C ASN A 185 -56.70 21.20 -23.10
N GLU A 186 -56.12 21.75 -24.15
CA GLU A 186 -55.78 20.98 -25.36
C GLU A 186 -54.78 19.84 -25.06
N SER A 187 -53.85 20.07 -24.17
CA SER A 187 -52.88 19.08 -23.73
C SER A 187 -53.57 17.88 -23.05
N PHE A 188 -54.62 18.12 -22.24
CA PHE A 188 -55.39 17.05 -21.62
C PHE A 188 -56.08 16.17 -22.69
N ALA A 189 -56.68 16.77 -23.71
CA ALA A 189 -57.37 16.04 -24.75
C ALA A 189 -56.38 15.23 -25.65
N ASN A 190 -55.21 15.78 -25.92
CA ASN A 190 -54.16 15.11 -26.66
C ASN A 190 -53.52 13.94 -25.86
N THR A 191 -53.48 14.01 -24.53
CA THR A 191 -52.92 12.98 -23.70
C THR A 191 -53.91 11.88 -23.36
N PHE A 192 -55.13 12.24 -22.95
CA PHE A 192 -56.11 11.31 -22.39
C PHE A 192 -57.33 11.08 -23.29
N GLY A 193 -57.45 11.84 -24.37
CA GLY A 193 -58.62 11.84 -25.27
C GLY A 193 -59.65 12.86 -24.82
N SER A 194 -60.58 13.17 -25.74
CA SER A 194 -61.61 14.14 -25.47
C SER A 194 -62.65 13.61 -24.48
N PRO A 195 -63.00 14.32 -23.40
CA PRO A 195 -64.00 13.89 -22.44
C PRO A 195 -65.41 13.85 -22.99
N VAL A 196 -65.64 14.46 -24.15
CA VAL A 196 -67.01 14.57 -24.76
C VAL A 196 -67.50 13.23 -25.35
N GLU A 197 -66.57 12.31 -25.67
CA GLU A 197 -66.90 11.02 -26.28
C GLU A 197 -66.87 9.82 -25.30
N ARG A 198 -66.49 10.04 -24.07
CA ARG A 198 -66.39 8.98 -23.04
C ARG A 198 -67.25 9.39 -21.81
N GLN A 199 -68.20 8.56 -21.47
CA GLN A 199 -68.92 8.71 -20.20
C GLN A 199 -67.93 8.76 -19.02
N VAL A 200 -68.18 9.66 -18.10
CA VAL A 200 -67.34 10.06 -16.94
C VAL A 200 -66.93 8.89 -16.05
N ASP A 201 -67.64 7.79 -16.09
CA ASP A 201 -67.39 6.56 -15.32
C ASP A 201 -66.05 5.86 -15.65
N ARG A 202 -65.28 6.30 -16.70
CA ARG A 202 -63.98 5.75 -17.05
C ARG A 202 -62.79 6.62 -16.68
N PHE A 203 -62.99 7.76 -16.04
CA PHE A 203 -61.91 8.55 -15.45
C PHE A 203 -61.57 8.13 -14.01
N GLU A 204 -62.11 7.00 -13.55
CA GLU A 204 -61.54 6.36 -12.38
C GLU A 204 -60.10 6.03 -12.66
N PRO A 205 -59.18 6.43 -11.76
CA PRO A 205 -57.80 6.06 -11.92
C PRO A 205 -57.74 4.54 -12.15
N VAL A 206 -57.07 4.08 -13.22
CA VAL A 206 -56.72 2.68 -13.35
C VAL A 206 -56.05 2.31 -12.05
N GLN A 207 -56.73 1.59 -11.20
CA GLN A 207 -56.18 1.10 -9.95
C GLN A 207 -55.15 0.03 -10.33
N THR A 208 -53.89 0.42 -10.47
CA THR A 208 -52.78 -0.54 -10.34
C THR A 208 -52.89 -1.12 -8.92
N ALA A 209 -52.87 -2.44 -8.81
CA ALA A 209 -52.96 -3.17 -7.54
C ALA A 209 -51.97 -2.54 -6.53
N GLY A 210 -52.51 -1.77 -5.54
CA GLY A 210 -51.69 -1.07 -4.54
C GLY A 210 -51.98 0.44 -4.39
N GLU A 211 -52.76 1.08 -5.28
CA GLU A 211 -53.20 2.47 -5.06
C GLU A 211 -54.34 2.52 -4.03
N ASP A 212 -54.10 3.24 -2.93
CA ASP A 212 -55.04 3.49 -1.88
C ASP A 212 -56.35 4.08 -2.42
N SER A 213 -57.45 3.51 -2.03
CA SER A 213 -58.84 4.03 -2.21
C SER A 213 -59.07 5.42 -1.55
N ASN A 214 -58.01 6.09 -1.17
CA ASN A 214 -57.98 7.30 -0.35
C ASN A 214 -57.91 8.61 -1.16
N LEU A 215 -57.74 8.55 -2.50
CA LEU A 215 -57.65 9.76 -3.33
C LEU A 215 -59.03 10.45 -3.41
N ALA A 216 -60.12 9.71 -3.61
CA ALA A 216 -61.47 10.25 -3.66
C ALA A 216 -61.89 10.84 -2.28
N ASN A 217 -61.52 10.18 -1.17
CA ASN A 217 -61.80 10.69 0.16
C ASN A 217 -60.95 11.92 0.54
N LYS A 218 -59.76 12.08 -0.01
CA LYS A 218 -58.92 13.26 0.23
C LYS A 218 -59.35 14.45 -0.62
N LEU A 219 -59.91 14.21 -1.80
CA LEU A 219 -60.49 15.24 -2.63
C LEU A 219 -61.76 15.86 -2.04
N THR A 220 -62.43 15.17 -1.15
CA THR A 220 -63.60 15.71 -0.42
C THR A 220 -63.23 16.58 0.78
N SER A 221 -61.97 16.62 1.21
CA SER A 221 -61.51 17.43 2.35
C SER A 221 -61.20 18.88 2.04
N GLY A 222 -61.24 19.30 0.79
CA GLY A 222 -60.93 20.68 0.38
C GLY A 222 -59.45 21.08 0.45
N GLU A 223 -58.56 20.12 0.65
CA GLU A 223 -57.11 20.36 0.66
C GLU A 223 -56.47 20.17 -0.74
N PRO A 224 -55.44 20.96 -1.07
CA PRO A 224 -54.72 20.74 -2.31
C PRO A 224 -54.00 19.38 -2.27
N ILE A 225 -54.17 18.56 -3.31
CA ILE A 225 -53.55 17.23 -3.44
C ILE A 225 -52.47 17.27 -4.52
N VAL A 226 -51.32 16.69 -4.20
CA VAL A 226 -50.25 16.38 -5.13
C VAL A 226 -49.89 14.90 -4.94
N LYS A 227 -50.08 14.09 -6.00
CA LYS A 227 -49.77 12.65 -5.95
C LYS A 227 -49.28 12.15 -7.28
N GLU A 228 -48.26 11.27 -7.27
CA GLU A 228 -47.84 10.52 -8.46
C GLU A 228 -48.88 9.47 -8.78
N VAL A 229 -49.28 9.41 -10.04
CA VAL A 229 -50.33 8.50 -10.51
C VAL A 229 -49.94 7.91 -11.86
N ARG A 230 -50.25 6.65 -12.05
CA ARG A 230 -50.06 6.00 -13.34
C ARG A 230 -51.40 5.99 -14.09
N ARG A 231 -51.39 6.39 -15.36
CA ARG A 231 -52.60 6.55 -16.18
C ARG A 231 -52.42 5.96 -17.54
N GLU A 232 -53.47 5.39 -18.10
CA GLU A 232 -53.55 5.06 -19.51
C GLU A 232 -53.70 6.35 -20.31
N THR A 233 -52.89 6.52 -21.35
CA THR A 233 -52.92 7.59 -22.34
C THR A 233 -53.33 7.06 -23.70
N LEU A 234 -53.51 7.93 -24.70
CA LEU A 234 -53.73 7.52 -26.07
C LEU A 234 -52.56 6.75 -26.69
N HIS A 235 -51.39 6.88 -26.08
CA HIS A 235 -50.09 6.28 -26.56
C HIS A 235 -49.55 5.19 -25.67
N GLY A 236 -50.32 4.71 -24.70
CA GLY A 236 -49.90 3.69 -23.72
C GLY A 236 -50.01 4.17 -22.28
N THR A 237 -49.34 3.49 -21.34
CA THR A 237 -49.39 3.86 -19.92
C THR A 237 -48.35 4.90 -19.62
N GLY A 238 -48.73 6.02 -19.00
CA GLY A 238 -47.83 7.10 -18.55
C GLY A 238 -47.84 7.30 -17.04
N ASP A 239 -46.76 7.80 -16.50
CA ASP A 239 -46.62 8.25 -15.12
C ASP A 239 -46.83 9.77 -15.06
N PHE A 240 -47.75 10.24 -14.22
CA PHE A 240 -48.10 11.66 -14.12
C PHE A 240 -48.03 12.14 -12.66
N LEU A 241 -47.63 13.39 -12.50
CA LEU A 241 -47.83 14.11 -11.25
C LEU A 241 -49.17 14.80 -11.30
N LEU A 242 -50.16 14.23 -10.58
CA LEU A 242 -51.49 14.83 -10.41
C LEU A 242 -51.40 15.92 -9.35
N ARG A 243 -51.83 17.11 -9.73
CA ARG A 243 -52.12 18.20 -8.79
C ARG A 243 -53.62 18.52 -8.83
N ALA A 244 -54.23 18.43 -7.65
CA ALA A 244 -55.57 18.90 -7.47
C ALA A 244 -55.52 20.14 -6.56
N VAL A 245 -55.86 21.28 -7.14
CA VAL A 245 -55.92 22.56 -6.44
C VAL A 245 -57.39 22.92 -6.25
N PRO A 246 -57.86 23.05 -4.99
CA PRO A 246 -59.20 23.43 -4.76
C PRO A 246 -59.45 24.87 -5.25
N VAL A 247 -60.52 25.09 -5.99
CA VAL A 247 -60.99 26.39 -6.38
C VAL A 247 -61.96 26.85 -5.27
N SER A 248 -61.75 28.04 -4.70
CA SER A 248 -62.64 28.54 -3.61
C SER A 248 -64.05 28.87 -4.19
N ALA A 249 -64.85 27.86 -4.26
CA ALA A 249 -66.30 27.98 -4.49
C ALA A 249 -67.01 27.79 -3.17
N GLU A 250 -68.14 28.40 -3.05
CA GLU A 250 -68.97 28.38 -1.84
C GLU A 250 -69.39 26.96 -1.40
N ASP A 251 -69.21 25.93 -2.29
CA ASP A 251 -69.50 24.49 -2.03
C ASP A 251 -68.29 23.58 -1.90
N GLY A 252 -67.06 24.06 -1.99
CA GLY A 252 -65.83 23.36 -1.59
C GLY A 252 -65.42 22.13 -2.35
N ASN A 253 -66.07 21.74 -3.45
CA ASN A 253 -65.85 20.48 -4.18
C ASN A 253 -65.33 20.64 -5.61
N GLU A 254 -64.88 21.85 -5.98
CA GLU A 254 -64.30 22.11 -7.33
C GLU A 254 -62.80 22.13 -7.26
N TYR A 255 -62.13 21.40 -8.19
CA TYR A 255 -60.67 21.22 -8.24
C TYR A 255 -60.13 21.48 -9.65
N PHE A 256 -59.00 22.11 -9.74
CA PHE A 256 -58.15 21.99 -10.91
C PHE A 256 -57.21 20.78 -10.76
N LEU A 257 -57.43 19.78 -11.62
CA LEU A 257 -56.50 18.66 -11.78
C LEU A 257 -55.52 18.99 -12.87
N MET A 258 -54.27 18.90 -12.54
CA MET A 258 -53.17 19.12 -13.48
C MET A 258 -52.34 17.85 -13.53
N TYR A 259 -52.13 17.34 -14.72
CA TYR A 259 -51.30 16.14 -14.95
C TYR A 259 -50.01 16.59 -15.60
N ILE A 260 -48.95 16.58 -14.87
CA ILE A 260 -47.63 16.81 -15.39
C ILE A 260 -47.06 15.46 -15.79
N ASP A 261 -46.79 15.27 -17.08
CA ASP A 261 -46.21 14.04 -17.58
C ASP A 261 -44.79 13.90 -17.06
N ILE A 262 -44.58 12.87 -16.23
CA ILE A 262 -43.32 12.53 -15.65
C ILE A 262 -42.81 11.14 -16.13
N THR A 263 -43.43 10.63 -17.22
CA THR A 263 -43.16 9.28 -17.72
C THR A 263 -41.68 9.13 -18.13
N SER A 264 -41.14 10.09 -18.85
CA SER A 264 -39.71 10.09 -19.22
C SER A 264 -38.78 10.17 -18.02
N GLU A 265 -39.13 11.00 -17.03
CA GLU A 265 -38.36 11.19 -15.79
C GLU A 265 -38.41 9.92 -14.92
N LYS A 266 -39.60 9.30 -14.79
CA LYS A 266 -39.74 8.04 -14.07
C LYS A 266 -39.02 6.89 -14.75
N ASN A 267 -39.04 6.82 -16.05
CA ASN A 267 -38.28 5.85 -16.81
C ASN A 267 -36.78 6.05 -16.60
N ARG A 268 -36.34 7.31 -16.77
CA ARG A 268 -34.93 7.66 -16.54
C ARG A 268 -34.51 7.43 -15.09
N GLN A 269 -35.37 7.76 -14.12
CA GLN A 269 -35.11 7.49 -12.70
C GLN A 269 -35.04 5.99 -12.44
N ARG A 270 -35.92 5.16 -13.04
CA ARG A 270 -35.88 3.70 -12.94
C ARG A 270 -34.63 3.14 -13.61
N GLU A 271 -34.26 3.67 -14.77
CA GLU A 271 -33.01 3.30 -15.47
C GLU A 271 -31.78 3.67 -14.63
N LEU A 272 -31.70 4.89 -14.13
CA LEU A 272 -30.62 5.31 -13.25
C LEU A 272 -30.59 4.49 -11.94
N GLN A 273 -31.74 4.27 -11.32
CA GLN A 273 -31.82 3.46 -10.09
C GLN A 273 -31.41 2.00 -10.37
N SER A 274 -31.86 1.45 -11.49
CA SER A 274 -31.42 0.11 -11.94
C SER A 274 -29.92 0.10 -12.19
N PHE A 275 -29.40 1.11 -12.87
CA PHE A 275 -27.95 1.26 -13.12
C PHE A 275 -27.15 1.38 -11.82
N TYR A 276 -27.62 2.22 -10.87
CA TYR A 276 -26.96 2.33 -9.54
C TYR A 276 -26.97 1.02 -8.76
N GLN A 277 -28.04 0.24 -8.84
CA GLN A 277 -28.10 -1.07 -8.20
C GLN A 277 -27.10 -2.05 -8.82
N GLU A 278 -27.02 -2.09 -10.15
CA GLU A 278 -26.07 -2.94 -10.86
C GLU A 278 -24.61 -2.50 -10.62
N VAL A 279 -24.36 -1.20 -10.57
CA VAL A 279 -23.05 -0.64 -10.23
C VAL A 279 -22.66 -0.96 -8.78
N THR A 280 -23.61 -0.88 -7.84
CA THR A 280 -23.35 -1.26 -6.45
C THR A 280 -22.97 -2.74 -6.36
N ALA A 281 -23.70 -3.60 -7.06
CA ALA A 281 -23.39 -5.02 -7.13
C ALA A 281 -21.98 -5.30 -7.72
N LEU A 282 -21.51 -4.45 -8.65
CA LEU A 282 -20.16 -4.53 -9.21
C LEU A 282 -19.09 -4.29 -8.12
N PHE A 283 -19.35 -3.37 -7.20
CA PHE A 283 -18.45 -3.08 -6.07
C PHE A 283 -18.57 -4.06 -4.90
N GLU A 284 -19.60 -4.92 -4.89
CA GLU A 284 -19.73 -6.02 -3.92
C GLU A 284 -18.97 -7.28 -4.34
N CYS A 285 -18.51 -7.35 -5.59
CA CYS A 285 -17.72 -8.47 -6.09
C CYS A 285 -16.36 -8.56 -5.37
N GLU A 286 -16.00 -9.74 -4.91
CA GLU A 286 -14.78 -9.98 -4.14
C GLU A 286 -13.61 -10.40 -5.05
N ASP A 287 -13.89 -11.02 -6.21
CA ASP A 287 -12.90 -11.55 -7.13
C ASP A 287 -13.08 -11.03 -8.57
N ARG A 288 -12.01 -11.16 -9.38
CA ARG A 288 -11.98 -10.69 -10.79
C ARG A 288 -13.04 -11.36 -11.66
N SER A 289 -13.33 -12.65 -11.47
CA SER A 289 -14.31 -13.39 -12.26
C SER A 289 -15.72 -12.90 -11.99
N SER A 290 -16.05 -12.65 -10.73
CA SER A 290 -17.32 -12.07 -10.32
C SER A 290 -17.52 -10.66 -10.88
N VAL A 291 -16.45 -9.84 -10.92
CA VAL A 291 -16.47 -8.51 -11.56
C VAL A 291 -16.75 -8.63 -13.05
N CYS A 292 -16.07 -9.55 -13.76
CA CYS A 292 -16.33 -9.78 -15.18
C CYS A 292 -17.78 -10.18 -15.44
N ASN A 293 -18.29 -11.17 -14.72
CA ASN A 293 -19.66 -11.66 -14.87
C ASN A 293 -20.70 -10.56 -14.59
N GLN A 294 -20.49 -9.78 -13.53
CA GLN A 294 -21.39 -8.66 -13.22
C GLN A 294 -21.31 -7.55 -14.27
N THR A 295 -20.12 -7.25 -14.81
CA THR A 295 -19.95 -6.25 -15.85
C THR A 295 -20.68 -6.62 -17.13
N VAL A 296 -20.52 -7.86 -17.64
CA VAL A 296 -21.21 -8.32 -18.85
C VAL A 296 -22.73 -8.37 -18.67
N LYS A 297 -23.20 -8.80 -17.49
CA LYS A 297 -24.61 -8.80 -17.13
C LYS A 297 -25.19 -7.39 -17.09
N THR A 298 -24.47 -6.44 -16.51
CA THR A 298 -24.88 -5.03 -16.47
C THR A 298 -24.90 -4.41 -17.85
N ALA A 299 -23.86 -4.67 -18.68
CA ALA A 299 -23.79 -4.21 -20.07
C ALA A 299 -24.98 -4.70 -20.90
N ALA A 300 -25.28 -5.99 -20.86
CA ALA A 300 -26.41 -6.58 -21.58
C ALA A 300 -27.78 -6.11 -21.10
N LYS A 301 -27.89 -5.67 -19.83
CA LYS A 301 -29.13 -5.16 -19.25
C LYS A 301 -29.35 -3.68 -19.57
N VAL A 302 -28.29 -2.87 -19.60
CA VAL A 302 -28.34 -1.41 -19.81
C VAL A 302 -28.46 -1.08 -21.28
N VAL A 303 -27.77 -1.81 -22.13
CA VAL A 303 -27.85 -1.63 -23.59
C VAL A 303 -28.84 -2.70 -24.14
N ASP A 304 -30.04 -2.25 -24.47
CA ASP A 304 -31.12 -3.13 -24.87
C ASP A 304 -30.72 -4.03 -26.04
N GLN A 305 -31.01 -5.34 -25.93
CA GLN A 305 -30.68 -6.36 -26.92
C GLN A 305 -29.18 -6.46 -27.28
N ALA A 306 -28.30 -6.04 -26.39
CA ALA A 306 -26.87 -6.16 -26.62
C ALA A 306 -26.31 -7.46 -26.04
N VAL A 307 -25.31 -7.98 -26.72
CA VAL A 307 -24.44 -9.06 -26.22
C VAL A 307 -23.14 -8.43 -25.74
N ALA A 308 -22.68 -8.86 -24.57
CA ALA A 308 -21.47 -8.32 -23.95
C ALA A 308 -20.49 -9.46 -23.61
N GLU A 309 -19.22 -9.18 -23.79
CA GLU A 309 -18.13 -10.11 -23.50
C GLU A 309 -16.93 -9.36 -22.96
N ILE A 310 -16.18 -9.98 -22.02
CA ILE A 310 -14.94 -9.43 -21.49
C ILE A 310 -13.80 -10.38 -21.85
N HIS A 311 -12.75 -9.80 -22.42
CA HIS A 311 -11.45 -10.44 -22.60
C HIS A 311 -10.45 -9.81 -21.65
N LEU A 312 -9.85 -10.62 -20.77
CA LEU A 312 -8.80 -10.18 -19.85
C LEU A 312 -7.42 -10.45 -20.44
N TYR A 313 -6.49 -9.56 -20.15
CA TYR A 313 -5.10 -9.74 -20.50
C TYR A 313 -4.42 -10.73 -19.55
N ASP A 314 -3.81 -11.76 -20.13
CA ASP A 314 -2.98 -12.75 -19.46
C ASP A 314 -1.50 -12.38 -19.66
N ARG A 315 -0.83 -11.99 -18.57
CA ARG A 315 0.59 -11.61 -18.63
C ARG A 315 1.54 -12.75 -18.95
N ALA A 316 1.18 -13.97 -18.57
CA ALA A 316 2.02 -15.14 -18.82
C ALA A 316 1.96 -15.57 -20.30
N ALA A 317 0.78 -15.49 -20.90
CA ALA A 317 0.56 -15.78 -22.31
C ALA A 317 0.88 -14.57 -23.22
N ASN A 318 0.90 -13.36 -22.67
CA ASN A 318 0.97 -12.08 -23.39
C ASN A 318 -0.16 -11.96 -24.42
N ASP A 319 -1.38 -12.33 -24.05
CA ASP A 319 -2.54 -12.38 -24.94
C ASP A 319 -3.83 -12.02 -24.20
N LEU A 320 -4.90 -11.74 -24.97
CA LEU A 320 -6.24 -11.53 -24.45
C LEU A 320 -7.01 -12.84 -24.41
N THR A 321 -7.56 -13.18 -23.25
CA THR A 321 -8.34 -14.43 -23.06
C THR A 321 -9.78 -14.08 -22.65
N PRO A 322 -10.80 -14.78 -23.21
CA PRO A 322 -12.19 -14.56 -22.84
C PRO A 322 -12.41 -14.96 -21.37
N ALA A 323 -12.99 -14.04 -20.57
CA ALA A 323 -13.21 -14.21 -19.15
C ALA A 323 -14.68 -14.30 -18.74
N ALA A 324 -15.56 -13.60 -19.45
CA ALA A 324 -17.00 -13.65 -19.22
C ALA A 324 -17.77 -13.27 -20.48
N THR A 325 -18.96 -13.86 -20.64
CA THR A 325 -19.89 -13.53 -21.71
C THR A 325 -21.31 -13.47 -21.17
N SER A 326 -22.15 -12.62 -21.74
CA SER A 326 -23.60 -12.55 -21.42
C SER A 326 -24.41 -13.69 -22.08
N GLU A 327 -23.78 -14.47 -22.93
CA GLU A 327 -24.36 -15.59 -23.69
C GLU A 327 -23.66 -16.92 -23.35
N ASP A 328 -24.23 -18.04 -23.81
CA ASP A 328 -23.65 -19.38 -23.55
C ASP A 328 -22.38 -19.68 -24.36
N THR A 329 -22.07 -18.88 -25.38
CA THR A 329 -20.95 -19.08 -26.30
C THR A 329 -20.15 -17.76 -26.48
N ILE A 330 -18.84 -17.92 -26.65
CA ILE A 330 -17.92 -16.85 -27.01
C ILE A 330 -18.25 -16.37 -28.43
N ILE A 331 -18.40 -15.08 -28.65
CA ILE A 331 -18.87 -14.46 -29.89
C ILE A 331 -17.75 -13.74 -30.61
N PHE A 332 -16.78 -13.19 -29.85
CA PHE A 332 -15.72 -12.39 -30.42
C PHE A 332 -14.40 -13.17 -30.45
N ASP A 333 -13.69 -13.10 -31.59
CA ASP A 333 -12.37 -13.74 -31.71
C ASP A 333 -11.35 -12.99 -30.85
N SER A 334 -10.77 -13.67 -29.86
CA SER A 334 -9.73 -13.13 -28.98
C SER A 334 -8.45 -12.71 -29.74
N ASN A 335 -8.16 -13.35 -30.86
CA ASN A 335 -7.03 -13.00 -31.73
C ASN A 335 -7.29 -11.78 -32.62
N SER A 336 -8.41 -11.10 -32.43
CA SER A 336 -8.75 -9.91 -33.21
C SER A 336 -7.75 -8.78 -32.98
N THR A 337 -7.17 -8.26 -34.06
CA THR A 337 -6.28 -7.11 -34.02
C THR A 337 -6.96 -5.90 -33.39
N THR A 338 -8.26 -5.74 -33.56
CA THR A 338 -9.05 -4.65 -32.99
C THR A 338 -9.10 -4.70 -31.46
N LEU A 339 -9.26 -5.91 -30.88
CA LEU A 339 -9.25 -6.05 -29.41
C LEU A 339 -7.86 -5.73 -28.85
N TRP A 340 -6.82 -6.24 -29.51
CA TRP A 340 -5.46 -5.94 -29.11
C TRP A 340 -5.10 -4.46 -29.20
N GLU A 341 -5.49 -3.79 -30.29
CA GLU A 341 -5.28 -2.36 -30.48
C GLU A 341 -6.11 -1.53 -29.49
N THR A 342 -7.33 -1.98 -29.13
CA THR A 342 -8.15 -1.35 -28.09
C THR A 342 -7.44 -1.41 -26.73
N TYR A 343 -6.93 -2.58 -26.36
CA TYR A 343 -6.22 -2.78 -25.10
C TYR A 343 -4.93 -1.97 -25.04
N THR A 344 -4.09 -2.06 -26.08
CA THR A 344 -2.76 -1.42 -26.10
C THR A 344 -2.83 0.09 -26.33
N GLY A 345 -3.81 0.54 -27.11
CA GLY A 345 -4.01 1.95 -27.44
C GLY A 345 -4.85 2.71 -26.42
N ASP A 346 -5.45 2.03 -25.45
CA ASP A 346 -6.36 2.59 -24.43
C ASP A 346 -7.44 3.50 -25.08
N ARG A 347 -8.01 3.05 -26.17
CA ARG A 347 -8.99 3.80 -26.97
C ARG A 347 -10.15 2.93 -27.39
N ILE A 348 -11.35 3.51 -27.37
CA ILE A 348 -12.56 2.86 -27.85
C ILE A 348 -12.46 2.68 -29.36
N GLN A 349 -12.82 1.51 -29.83
CA GLN A 349 -12.89 1.18 -31.25
C GLN A 349 -14.26 0.64 -31.63
N SER A 350 -14.74 1.03 -32.81
CA SER A 350 -15.90 0.39 -33.44
C SER A 350 -15.49 -0.92 -34.07
N ILE A 351 -16.29 -1.95 -33.88
CA ILE A 351 -16.04 -3.28 -34.45
C ILE A 351 -16.89 -3.44 -35.71
N ASP A 352 -16.20 -3.61 -36.84
CA ASP A 352 -16.86 -3.85 -38.12
C ASP A 352 -17.39 -5.27 -38.22
N LYS A 353 -18.42 -5.47 -39.03
CA LYS A 353 -19.08 -6.74 -39.29
C LYS A 353 -18.14 -7.89 -39.70
N ASN A 354 -16.96 -7.60 -40.21
CA ASN A 354 -15.97 -8.60 -40.65
C ASN A 354 -15.17 -9.22 -39.47
N VAL A 355 -15.24 -8.66 -38.26
CA VAL A 355 -14.55 -9.13 -37.05
C VAL A 355 -15.52 -9.93 -36.16
N LEU A 356 -16.81 -9.77 -36.42
CA LEU A 356 -17.87 -10.46 -35.69
C LEU A 356 -18.03 -11.86 -36.24
N ASP A 357 -18.15 -12.87 -35.38
CA ASP A 357 -18.33 -14.25 -35.80
C ASP A 357 -19.57 -14.36 -36.68
N GLN A 358 -19.43 -15.02 -37.83
CA GLN A 358 -20.49 -15.18 -38.82
C GLN A 358 -21.70 -16.00 -38.33
N ALA A 359 -21.65 -16.50 -37.13
CA ALA A 359 -22.69 -17.35 -36.52
C ALA A 359 -23.90 -16.58 -36.01
N ARG A 360 -23.83 -15.24 -35.88
CA ARG A 360 -24.95 -14.37 -35.46
C ARG A 360 -25.05 -13.11 -36.31
N ASP A 361 -26.27 -12.60 -36.44
CA ASP A 361 -26.59 -11.39 -37.22
C ASP A 361 -26.18 -10.08 -36.48
N ILE A 362 -25.05 -10.07 -35.71
CA ILE A 362 -24.53 -8.87 -35.09
C ILE A 362 -24.04 -7.92 -36.17
N THR A 363 -24.64 -6.74 -36.22
CA THR A 363 -24.39 -5.75 -37.27
C THR A 363 -23.45 -4.63 -36.87
N SER A 364 -23.37 -4.32 -35.56
CA SER A 364 -22.50 -3.28 -35.02
C SER A 364 -21.94 -3.68 -33.67
N GLY A 365 -20.73 -3.26 -33.39
CA GLY A 365 -20.07 -3.52 -32.09
C GLY A 365 -19.11 -2.42 -31.69
N MET A 366 -18.73 -2.45 -30.42
CA MET A 366 -17.79 -1.51 -29.80
C MET A 366 -16.88 -2.30 -28.86
N ALA A 367 -15.58 -2.03 -28.97
CA ALA A 367 -14.57 -2.50 -28.01
C ALA A 367 -14.13 -1.32 -27.14
N VAL A 368 -14.20 -1.51 -25.83
CA VAL A 368 -13.91 -0.46 -24.83
C VAL A 368 -12.86 -1.00 -23.86
N PRO A 369 -11.75 -0.27 -23.62
CA PRO A 369 -10.70 -0.75 -22.73
C PRO A 369 -11.18 -0.75 -21.28
N ILE A 370 -10.92 -1.87 -20.58
CA ILE A 370 -10.89 -1.95 -19.12
C ILE A 370 -9.42 -1.74 -18.74
N LYS A 371 -9.07 -0.50 -18.46
CA LYS A 371 -7.67 -0.03 -18.36
C LYS A 371 -6.78 -0.93 -17.52
N GLY A 372 -5.70 -1.44 -18.13
CA GLY A 372 -4.74 -2.31 -17.48
C GLY A 372 -5.24 -3.73 -17.20
N HIS A 373 -6.49 -4.09 -17.58
CA HIS A 373 -7.07 -5.41 -17.30
C HIS A 373 -7.51 -6.16 -18.56
N GLY A 374 -8.05 -5.46 -19.56
CA GLY A 374 -8.57 -6.11 -20.74
C GLY A 374 -9.50 -5.23 -21.56
N VAL A 375 -10.47 -5.85 -22.24
CA VAL A 375 -11.41 -5.20 -23.15
C VAL A 375 -12.83 -5.69 -22.89
N LEU A 376 -13.77 -4.75 -22.74
CA LEU A 376 -15.21 -5.02 -22.80
C LEU A 376 -15.67 -4.87 -24.25
N VAL A 377 -16.31 -5.90 -24.78
CA VAL A 377 -16.86 -5.91 -26.13
C VAL A 377 -18.36 -5.97 -26.03
N ILE A 378 -19.03 -5.11 -26.80
CA ILE A 378 -20.50 -5.07 -26.86
C ILE A 378 -20.92 -5.08 -28.34
N GLY A 379 -21.89 -5.93 -28.66
CA GLY A 379 -22.45 -6.05 -29.99
C GLY A 379 -23.98 -6.03 -29.96
N ARG A 380 -24.62 -5.60 -31.08
CA ARG A 380 -26.08 -5.54 -31.26
C ARG A 380 -26.49 -6.07 -32.63
N GLU A 381 -27.63 -6.80 -32.70
CA GLU A 381 -28.09 -7.48 -33.92
C GLU A 381 -28.78 -6.55 -34.93
N GLU A 382 -29.68 -5.65 -34.51
CA GLU A 382 -30.58 -4.97 -35.41
C GLU A 382 -30.43 -3.43 -35.48
N SER A 383 -29.59 -2.81 -34.70
CA SER A 383 -29.46 -1.34 -34.66
C SER A 383 -28.03 -0.88 -34.46
N ASP A 384 -27.71 0.31 -34.93
CA ASP A 384 -26.40 0.93 -34.73
C ASP A 384 -26.21 1.32 -33.27
N LEU A 385 -25.05 0.95 -32.67
CA LEU A 385 -24.60 1.41 -31.36
C LEU A 385 -24.16 2.90 -31.39
N SER A 386 -24.74 3.71 -32.25
CA SER A 386 -24.38 5.11 -32.45
C SER A 386 -25.09 6.07 -31.50
N SER A 387 -25.97 5.59 -30.59
CA SER A 387 -26.56 6.41 -29.55
C SER A 387 -25.46 6.97 -28.62
N GLU A 388 -25.35 8.29 -28.54
CA GLU A 388 -24.41 8.96 -27.62
C GLU A 388 -24.64 8.53 -26.17
N THR A 389 -25.87 8.23 -25.78
CA THR A 389 -26.24 7.75 -24.45
C THR A 389 -25.70 6.35 -24.19
N ASP A 390 -25.89 5.39 -25.12
CA ASP A 390 -25.36 4.03 -24.98
C ASP A 390 -23.85 4.08 -24.86
N ARG A 391 -23.18 4.86 -25.68
CA ARG A 391 -21.75 5.05 -25.64
C ARG A 391 -21.27 5.57 -24.29
N GLN A 392 -21.90 6.62 -23.75
CA GLN A 392 -21.55 7.18 -22.44
C GLN A 392 -21.76 6.16 -21.30
N PHE A 393 -22.83 5.36 -21.35
CA PHE A 393 -23.05 4.28 -20.39
C PHE A 393 -21.98 3.20 -20.46
N ILE A 394 -21.60 2.78 -21.65
CA ILE A 394 -20.58 1.75 -21.86
C ILE A 394 -19.21 2.25 -21.37
N GLU A 395 -18.85 3.50 -21.70
CA GLU A 395 -17.61 4.13 -21.23
C GLU A 395 -17.56 4.23 -19.69
N LEU A 396 -18.70 4.65 -19.10
CA LEU A 396 -18.81 4.71 -17.64
C LEU A 396 -18.71 3.31 -17.00
N LEU A 397 -19.40 2.32 -17.55
CA LEU A 397 -19.36 0.95 -17.07
C LEU A 397 -17.95 0.36 -17.16
N ALA A 398 -17.22 0.57 -18.26
CA ALA A 398 -15.84 0.13 -18.41
C ALA A 398 -14.91 0.82 -17.39
N THR A 399 -15.15 2.11 -17.14
CA THR A 399 -14.41 2.84 -16.09
C THR A 399 -14.68 2.29 -14.70
N LEU A 400 -15.94 2.04 -14.36
CA LEU A 400 -16.34 1.46 -13.07
C LEU A 400 -15.84 0.00 -12.92
N SER A 401 -15.89 -0.77 -14.01
CA SER A 401 -15.31 -2.11 -14.07
C SER A 401 -13.80 -2.06 -13.81
N THR A 402 -13.08 -1.08 -14.36
CA THR A 402 -11.65 -0.87 -14.08
C THR A 402 -11.42 -0.66 -12.58
N VAL A 403 -12.23 0.18 -11.94
CA VAL A 403 -12.11 0.45 -10.49
C VAL A 403 -12.44 -0.80 -9.67
N ALA A 404 -13.47 -1.53 -10.04
CA ALA A 404 -13.85 -2.78 -9.38
C ALA A 404 -12.77 -3.87 -9.53
N HIS A 405 -12.19 -4.03 -10.73
CA HIS A 405 -11.07 -4.94 -10.96
C HIS A 405 -9.84 -4.57 -10.14
N ASN A 406 -9.52 -3.28 -10.07
CA ASN A 406 -8.42 -2.78 -9.25
C ASN A 406 -8.63 -3.10 -7.77
N ARG A 407 -9.84 -2.90 -7.26
CA ARG A 407 -10.20 -3.22 -5.88
C ARG A 407 -10.13 -4.73 -5.61
N ALA A 408 -10.76 -5.54 -6.46
CA ALA A 408 -10.76 -6.98 -6.33
C ALA A 408 -9.31 -7.52 -6.36
N ARG A 409 -8.48 -7.03 -7.30
CA ARG A 409 -7.07 -7.38 -7.37
C ARG A 409 -6.29 -6.99 -6.12
N GLN A 410 -6.52 -5.79 -5.60
CA GLN A 410 -5.84 -5.34 -4.38
C GLN A 410 -6.22 -6.18 -3.16
N THR A 411 -7.50 -6.52 -3.01
CA THR A 411 -7.99 -7.35 -1.90
C THR A 411 -7.43 -8.78 -2.00
N ASP A 412 -7.54 -9.41 -3.16
CA ASP A 412 -7.00 -10.74 -3.42
C ASP A 412 -5.47 -10.79 -3.23
N SER A 413 -4.77 -9.74 -3.70
CA SER A 413 -3.32 -9.66 -3.53
C SER A 413 -2.89 -9.58 -2.08
N LEU A 414 -3.63 -8.87 -1.21
CA LEU A 414 -3.31 -8.81 0.22
C LEU A 414 -3.45 -10.18 0.90
N GLU A 415 -4.50 -10.94 0.57
CA GLU A 415 -4.69 -12.30 1.06
C GLU A 415 -3.55 -13.22 0.59
N LYS A 416 -3.18 -13.13 -0.67
CA LYS A 416 -2.09 -13.92 -1.25
C LYS A 416 -0.70 -13.53 -0.71
N ILE A 417 -0.47 -12.25 -0.46
CA ILE A 417 0.77 -11.77 0.22
C ILE A 417 0.85 -12.37 1.62
N GLN A 418 -0.27 -12.43 2.35
CA GLN A 418 -0.29 -13.08 3.65
C GLN A 418 0.09 -14.57 3.56
N GLU A 419 -0.51 -15.32 2.62
CA GLU A 419 -0.16 -16.75 2.40
C GLU A 419 1.33 -16.94 2.04
N LEU A 420 1.88 -16.07 1.19
CA LEU A 420 3.29 -16.10 0.82
C LEU A 420 4.18 -15.77 2.03
N THR A 421 3.78 -14.80 2.84
CA THR A 421 4.50 -14.41 4.07
C THR A 421 4.50 -15.54 5.10
N GLU A 422 3.37 -16.22 5.30
CA GLU A 422 3.28 -17.39 6.19
C GLU A 422 4.19 -18.52 5.69
N THR A 423 4.25 -18.72 4.37
CA THR A 423 5.19 -19.70 3.77
C THR A 423 6.63 -19.32 4.05
N ALA A 424 6.99 -18.04 3.89
CA ALA A 424 8.32 -17.53 4.18
C ALA A 424 8.72 -17.71 5.65
N VAL A 425 7.86 -17.31 6.61
CA VAL A 425 8.12 -17.39 8.06
C VAL A 425 8.28 -18.83 8.54
N THR A 426 7.60 -19.78 7.90
CA THR A 426 7.68 -21.21 8.26
C THR A 426 8.86 -21.95 7.62
N SER A 427 9.61 -21.32 6.73
CA SER A 427 10.81 -21.91 6.11
C SER A 427 11.93 -22.10 7.11
N GLU A 428 12.81 -23.05 6.84
CA GLU A 428 13.95 -23.37 7.71
C GLU A 428 15.00 -22.25 7.73
N ASP A 429 15.30 -21.70 6.56
CA ASP A 429 16.24 -20.60 6.36
C ASP A 429 15.84 -19.71 5.18
N ARG A 430 16.69 -18.72 4.87
CA ARG A 430 16.46 -17.75 3.79
C ARG A 430 16.42 -18.40 2.40
N GLU A 431 17.30 -19.34 2.12
CA GLU A 431 17.40 -20.01 0.82
C GLU A 431 16.19 -20.92 0.62
N ALA A 432 15.78 -21.64 1.67
CA ALA A 432 14.63 -22.54 1.63
C ALA A 432 13.29 -21.85 1.37
N MET A 433 13.16 -20.52 1.63
CA MET A 433 11.94 -19.78 1.35
C MET A 433 11.79 -19.36 -0.12
N VAL A 434 12.88 -19.20 -0.86
CA VAL A 434 12.90 -18.62 -2.21
C VAL A 434 12.08 -19.44 -3.20
N ASP A 435 12.36 -20.71 -3.30
CA ASP A 435 11.70 -21.65 -4.23
C ASP A 435 10.18 -21.75 -4.04
N PRO A 436 9.65 -21.93 -2.80
CA PRO A 436 8.21 -21.95 -2.56
C PRO A 436 7.51 -20.64 -2.92
N ILE A 437 8.15 -19.50 -2.67
CA ILE A 437 7.62 -18.18 -3.01
C ILE A 437 7.57 -18.00 -4.53
N LEU A 438 8.68 -18.23 -5.24
CA LEU A 438 8.77 -18.05 -6.68
C LEU A 438 7.82 -18.98 -7.45
N ARG A 439 7.55 -20.20 -6.97
CA ARG A 439 6.57 -21.11 -7.57
C ARG A 439 5.13 -20.62 -7.46
N ARG A 440 4.76 -19.98 -6.34
CA ARG A 440 3.38 -19.52 -6.08
C ARG A 440 3.11 -18.13 -6.63
N LEU A 441 4.13 -17.29 -6.76
CA LEU A 441 4.02 -15.89 -7.09
C LEU A 441 3.32 -15.62 -8.44
N PRO A 442 3.56 -16.36 -9.54
CA PRO A 442 2.85 -16.17 -10.80
C PRO A 442 1.34 -16.33 -10.67
N GLU A 443 0.88 -17.39 -9.99
CA GLU A 443 -0.55 -17.66 -9.81
C GLU A 443 -1.19 -16.75 -8.75
N ALA A 444 -0.46 -16.43 -7.68
CA ALA A 444 -0.98 -15.63 -6.60
C ALA A 444 -1.14 -14.15 -6.96
N LEU A 445 -0.13 -13.55 -7.60
CA LEU A 445 -0.06 -12.09 -7.79
C LEU A 445 0.04 -11.67 -9.27
N ASP A 446 0.01 -12.62 -10.22
CA ASP A 446 0.11 -12.34 -11.65
C ASP A 446 1.44 -11.65 -12.05
N PHE A 447 2.56 -12.11 -11.45
CA PHE A 447 3.91 -11.70 -11.80
C PHE A 447 4.73 -12.86 -12.33
N PRO A 448 4.51 -13.28 -13.59
CA PRO A 448 5.13 -14.48 -14.16
C PRO A 448 6.64 -14.37 -14.36
N LEU A 449 7.17 -13.15 -14.52
CA LEU A 449 8.60 -12.90 -14.72
C LEU A 449 9.16 -12.27 -13.45
N THR A 450 9.53 -13.10 -12.47
CA THR A 450 10.05 -12.61 -11.20
C THR A 450 11.31 -13.35 -10.81
N GLY A 451 12.25 -12.63 -10.21
CA GLY A 451 13.47 -13.17 -9.62
C GLY A 451 13.80 -12.53 -8.27
N ILE A 452 14.61 -13.22 -7.49
CA ILE A 452 15.13 -12.77 -6.19
C ILE A 452 16.65 -12.81 -6.25
N TRP A 453 17.28 -11.74 -5.81
CA TRP A 453 18.72 -11.59 -5.67
C TRP A 453 19.10 -11.36 -4.22
N GLU A 454 20.19 -11.97 -3.79
CA GLU A 454 20.80 -11.76 -2.47
C GLU A 454 22.02 -10.86 -2.58
N TYR A 455 22.19 -9.98 -1.62
CA TYR A 455 23.39 -9.17 -1.52
C TYR A 455 24.51 -9.98 -0.87
N ASN A 456 25.64 -10.10 -1.59
CA ASN A 456 26.84 -10.73 -1.13
C ASN A 456 27.86 -9.68 -0.65
N PRO A 457 28.02 -9.45 0.66
CA PRO A 457 28.91 -8.41 1.17
C PRO A 457 30.39 -8.68 0.88
N ALA A 458 30.80 -9.95 0.74
CA ALA A 458 32.19 -10.32 0.48
C ALA A 458 32.64 -9.96 -0.94
N ARG A 459 31.68 -9.94 -1.88
CA ARG A 459 31.93 -9.59 -3.30
C ARG A 459 31.38 -8.22 -3.66
N GLU A 460 30.66 -7.56 -2.74
CA GLU A 460 29.92 -6.31 -2.99
C GLU A 460 29.03 -6.40 -4.25
N GLN A 461 28.30 -7.50 -4.41
CA GLN A 461 27.43 -7.75 -5.58
C GLN A 461 26.10 -8.36 -5.17
N LEU A 462 25.11 -8.27 -6.05
CA LEU A 462 23.82 -8.95 -5.94
C LEU A 462 23.88 -10.25 -6.76
N ASP A 463 23.83 -11.38 -6.10
CA ASP A 463 23.84 -12.70 -6.72
C ASP A 463 22.40 -13.23 -6.87
N PRO A 464 22.04 -13.86 -8.00
CA PRO A 464 20.70 -14.41 -8.18
C PRO A 464 20.50 -15.63 -7.28
N LEU A 465 19.42 -15.64 -6.47
CA LEU A 465 18.99 -16.79 -5.66
C LEU A 465 18.01 -17.70 -6.40
N GLY A 466 17.14 -17.09 -7.20
CA GLY A 466 16.17 -17.86 -7.96
C GLY A 466 15.28 -17.00 -8.84
N GLN A 467 14.55 -17.66 -9.74
CA GLN A 467 13.58 -17.02 -10.62
C GLN A 467 12.43 -17.95 -10.92
N THR A 468 11.32 -17.39 -11.42
CA THR A 468 10.17 -18.19 -11.86
C THR A 468 10.48 -18.98 -13.13
N ASP A 469 9.78 -20.11 -13.35
CA ASP A 469 9.94 -20.96 -14.56
C ASP A 469 9.73 -20.17 -15.86
N THR A 470 8.84 -19.16 -15.84
CA THR A 470 8.60 -18.30 -17.00
C THR A 470 9.76 -17.35 -17.25
N ALA A 471 10.37 -16.81 -16.19
CA ALA A 471 11.56 -15.98 -16.30
C ALA A 471 12.74 -16.80 -16.85
N GLU A 472 12.93 -18.03 -16.37
CA GLU A 472 13.99 -18.92 -16.87
C GLU A 472 13.85 -19.22 -18.38
N ARG A 473 12.62 -19.45 -18.85
CA ARG A 473 12.35 -19.71 -20.29
C ARG A 473 12.61 -18.48 -21.18
N ILE A 474 12.34 -17.26 -20.69
CA ILE A 474 12.40 -16.03 -21.49
C ILE A 474 13.77 -15.36 -21.39
N ILE A 475 14.32 -15.28 -20.18
CA ILE A 475 15.55 -14.55 -19.87
C ILE A 475 16.78 -15.48 -19.88
N GLY A 476 16.58 -16.76 -19.52
CA GLY A 476 17.66 -17.71 -19.28
C GLY A 476 18.27 -17.54 -17.89
N THR A 477 19.60 -17.65 -17.80
CA THR A 477 20.33 -17.50 -16.53
C THR A 477 20.32 -16.04 -16.08
N PRO A 478 19.85 -15.73 -14.87
CA PRO A 478 19.84 -14.36 -14.36
C PRO A 478 21.26 -13.87 -14.08
N PRO A 479 21.58 -12.59 -14.35
CA PRO A 479 22.91 -12.04 -14.09
C PRO A 479 23.13 -11.75 -12.60
N SER A 480 24.40 -11.70 -12.17
CA SER A 480 24.79 -10.98 -10.95
C SER A 480 25.02 -9.51 -11.29
N PHE A 481 24.75 -8.61 -10.35
CA PHE A 481 24.98 -7.17 -10.51
C PHE A 481 26.11 -6.72 -9.59
N GLU A 482 27.18 -6.21 -10.16
CA GLU A 482 28.32 -5.67 -9.41
C GLU A 482 27.99 -4.30 -8.79
N LYS A 483 28.81 -3.87 -7.85
CA LYS A 483 28.67 -2.57 -7.17
C LYS A 483 28.63 -1.41 -8.18
N GLY A 484 27.56 -0.66 -8.16
CA GLY A 484 27.32 0.50 -9.06
C GLY A 484 26.80 0.11 -10.44
N GLU A 485 26.43 -1.15 -10.68
CA GLU A 485 26.02 -1.64 -11.98
C GLU A 485 24.50 -1.78 -12.08
N GLY A 486 23.93 -0.99 -12.97
CA GLY A 486 22.53 -1.09 -13.38
C GLY A 486 21.52 -0.52 -12.39
N ILE A 487 20.26 -0.55 -12.82
CA ILE A 487 19.11 -0.05 -12.07
C ILE A 487 18.88 -0.84 -10.77
N ALA A 488 19.21 -2.13 -10.81
CA ALA A 488 19.08 -3.04 -9.67
C ALA A 488 19.96 -2.59 -8.50
N TRP A 489 21.24 -2.32 -8.75
CA TRP A 489 22.14 -1.86 -7.71
C TRP A 489 21.72 -0.52 -7.11
N GLU A 490 21.34 0.44 -7.95
CA GLU A 490 20.87 1.74 -7.46
C GLU A 490 19.62 1.62 -6.59
N THR A 491 18.68 0.74 -6.99
CA THR A 491 17.46 0.51 -6.25
C THR A 491 17.75 -0.11 -4.88
N PHE A 492 18.66 -1.09 -4.83
CA PHE A 492 19.14 -1.69 -3.59
C PHE A 492 19.71 -0.64 -2.65
N LYS A 493 20.65 0.17 -3.15
CA LYS A 493 21.31 1.21 -2.35
C LYS A 493 20.35 2.29 -1.84
N ASN A 494 19.34 2.65 -2.64
CA ASN A 494 18.37 3.69 -2.28
C ASN A 494 17.24 3.19 -1.34
N GLY A 495 17.05 1.88 -1.22
CA GLY A 495 16.07 1.28 -0.30
C GLY A 495 14.61 1.58 -0.64
N ASN A 496 14.28 2.00 -1.88
CA ASN A 496 12.92 2.35 -2.28
C ASN A 496 12.50 1.57 -3.52
N THR A 497 11.28 1.02 -3.51
CA THR A 497 10.72 0.35 -4.69
C THR A 497 10.66 1.29 -5.89
N ARG A 498 11.11 0.83 -7.04
CA ARG A 498 11.21 1.59 -8.28
C ARG A 498 10.44 0.91 -9.41
N VAL A 499 9.69 1.68 -10.18
CA VAL A 499 9.05 1.23 -11.43
C VAL A 499 9.81 1.82 -12.59
N VAL A 500 10.23 0.98 -13.52
CA VAL A 500 10.90 1.36 -14.76
C VAL A 500 9.97 1.03 -15.91
N GLY A 501 9.38 2.05 -16.52
CA GLY A 501 8.39 1.88 -17.59
C GLY A 501 9.00 1.44 -18.92
N ASP A 502 10.25 1.83 -19.18
CA ASP A 502 11.01 1.42 -20.36
C ASP A 502 12.47 1.22 -19.97
N VAL A 503 12.86 -0.04 -19.81
CA VAL A 503 14.22 -0.44 -19.39
C VAL A 503 15.23 -0.07 -20.45
N ASN A 504 14.91 -0.23 -21.74
CA ASN A 504 15.84 -0.04 -22.84
C ASN A 504 16.24 1.44 -23.07
N THR A 505 15.41 2.36 -22.57
CA THR A 505 15.72 3.80 -22.65
C THR A 505 16.35 4.36 -21.37
N HIS A 506 16.49 3.53 -20.34
CA HIS A 506 17.06 3.95 -19.07
C HIS A 506 18.59 4.11 -19.17
N PRO A 507 19.19 5.21 -18.69
CA PRO A 507 20.64 5.46 -18.83
C PRO A 507 21.51 4.42 -18.10
N GLU A 508 20.96 3.70 -17.14
CA GLU A 508 21.66 2.70 -16.32
C GLU A 508 21.21 1.28 -16.64
N VAL A 509 20.75 1.03 -17.88
CA VAL A 509 20.38 -0.31 -18.31
C VAL A 509 21.59 -1.24 -18.28
N TYR A 510 21.44 -2.39 -17.62
CA TYR A 510 22.51 -3.40 -17.56
C TYR A 510 22.74 -4.10 -18.91
N ASN A 511 21.65 -4.45 -19.59
CA ASN A 511 21.69 -5.18 -20.86
C ASN A 511 20.66 -4.62 -21.86
N GLU A 512 21.13 -3.86 -22.84
CA GLU A 512 20.29 -3.29 -23.92
C GLU A 512 19.61 -4.35 -24.80
N SER A 513 20.04 -5.60 -24.73
CA SER A 513 19.46 -6.72 -25.48
C SER A 513 18.51 -7.57 -24.64
N SER A 514 18.14 -7.14 -23.44
CA SER A 514 17.20 -7.85 -22.58
C SER A 514 15.82 -7.91 -23.23
N PRO A 515 15.11 -9.06 -23.16
CA PRO A 515 13.74 -9.14 -23.60
C PRO A 515 12.78 -8.38 -22.66
N ILE A 516 13.25 -7.95 -21.50
CA ILE A 516 12.47 -7.18 -20.52
C ILE A 516 12.42 -5.71 -20.94
N ASN A 517 11.22 -5.20 -21.12
CA ASN A 517 10.96 -3.82 -21.52
C ASN A 517 10.49 -2.93 -20.36
N SER A 518 9.88 -3.49 -19.34
CA SER A 518 9.55 -2.78 -18.10
C SER A 518 9.75 -3.67 -16.88
N GLU A 519 10.04 -3.06 -15.73
CA GLU A 519 10.27 -3.79 -14.49
C GLU A 519 9.86 -2.99 -13.25
N VAL A 520 9.58 -3.73 -12.17
CA VAL A 520 9.45 -3.21 -10.81
C VAL A 520 10.52 -3.88 -9.97
N ILE A 521 11.36 -3.07 -9.36
CA ILE A 521 12.45 -3.52 -8.49
C ILE A 521 12.12 -3.08 -7.07
N ALA A 522 12.10 -4.01 -6.13
CA ALA A 522 11.78 -3.74 -4.73
C ALA A 522 12.87 -4.30 -3.81
N PRO A 523 13.44 -3.49 -2.92
CA PRO A 523 14.45 -3.95 -1.98
C PRO A 523 13.82 -4.84 -0.89
N LEU A 524 14.54 -5.88 -0.50
CA LEU A 524 14.25 -6.77 0.63
C LEU A 524 15.13 -6.38 1.83
N GLY A 525 15.15 -5.10 2.19
CA GLY A 525 16.07 -4.56 3.17
C GLY A 525 17.53 -4.78 2.76
N ASP A 526 18.39 -5.14 3.72
CA ASP A 526 19.81 -5.44 3.48
C ASP A 526 20.03 -6.83 2.85
N PHE A 527 18.98 -7.65 2.74
CA PHE A 527 19.07 -8.99 2.16
C PHE A 527 19.32 -8.97 0.66
N GLY A 528 18.58 -8.09 -0.08
CA GLY A 528 18.71 -8.08 -1.54
C GLY A 528 17.54 -7.43 -2.25
N LEU A 529 17.12 -8.02 -3.36
CA LEU A 529 16.06 -7.48 -4.23
C LEU A 529 15.05 -8.53 -4.67
N LEU A 530 13.82 -8.08 -4.84
CA LEU A 530 12.76 -8.73 -5.62
C LEU A 530 12.56 -7.94 -6.91
N VAL A 531 12.65 -8.57 -8.07
CA VAL A 531 12.47 -7.93 -9.38
C VAL A 531 11.35 -8.63 -10.13
N ALA A 532 10.33 -7.88 -10.54
CA ALA A 532 9.27 -8.34 -11.44
C ALA A 532 9.38 -7.63 -12.79
N GLY A 533 9.53 -8.38 -13.87
CA GLY A 533 9.71 -7.88 -15.22
C GLY A 533 8.50 -8.11 -16.13
N SER A 534 8.46 -7.38 -17.24
CA SER A 534 7.54 -7.62 -18.36
C SER A 534 8.24 -7.41 -19.70
N VAL A 535 7.82 -8.17 -20.71
CA VAL A 535 8.26 -8.01 -22.10
C VAL A 535 7.59 -6.81 -22.80
N ARG A 536 6.67 -6.12 -22.12
CA ARG A 536 5.99 -4.93 -22.62
C ARG A 536 6.51 -3.68 -21.90
N SER A 537 6.61 -2.59 -22.62
CA SER A 537 6.87 -1.28 -22.03
C SER A 537 5.61 -0.73 -21.33
N GLN A 538 5.79 0.02 -20.26
CA GLN A 538 4.72 0.67 -19.48
C GLN A 538 3.68 -0.31 -18.89
N GLU A 539 4.05 -1.57 -18.68
CA GLU A 539 3.13 -2.62 -18.19
C GLU A 539 2.67 -2.40 -16.75
N PHE A 540 3.58 -1.94 -15.88
CA PHE A 540 3.31 -1.87 -14.46
C PHE A 540 2.55 -0.61 -14.07
N SER A 541 1.40 -0.82 -13.44
CA SER A 541 0.54 0.22 -12.88
C SER A 541 0.99 0.63 -11.46
N ALA A 542 0.37 1.69 -10.94
CA ALA A 542 0.53 2.09 -9.55
C ALA A 542 0.08 1.01 -8.54
N ILE A 543 -0.88 0.17 -8.94
CA ILE A 543 -1.34 -0.95 -8.11
C ILE A 543 -0.28 -2.05 -8.08
N ASP A 544 0.34 -2.38 -9.21
CA ASP A 544 1.45 -3.32 -9.26
C ASP A 544 2.61 -2.88 -8.38
N HIS A 545 2.96 -1.59 -8.44
CA HIS A 545 3.94 -0.99 -7.52
C HIS A 545 3.56 -1.20 -6.05
N SER A 546 2.30 -0.92 -5.68
CA SER A 546 1.82 -1.09 -4.31
C SER A 546 1.85 -2.55 -3.86
N ILE A 547 1.44 -3.49 -4.72
CA ILE A 547 1.46 -4.93 -4.45
C ILE A 547 2.90 -5.41 -4.22
N ILE A 548 3.81 -5.09 -5.14
CA ILE A 548 5.22 -5.50 -5.04
C ILE A 548 5.90 -4.86 -3.81
N ALA A 549 5.65 -3.58 -3.54
CA ALA A 549 6.20 -2.91 -2.36
C ALA A 549 5.68 -3.55 -1.05
N THR A 550 4.39 -3.91 -1.00
CA THR A 550 3.81 -4.59 0.17
C THR A 550 4.38 -6.00 0.33
N LEU A 551 4.49 -6.76 -0.77
CA LEU A 551 5.10 -8.08 -0.77
C LEU A 551 6.55 -8.00 -0.28
N SER A 552 7.34 -7.07 -0.85
CA SER A 552 8.74 -6.88 -0.48
C SER A 552 8.90 -6.58 1.01
N SER A 553 8.13 -5.64 1.56
CA SER A 553 8.16 -5.31 2.99
C SER A 553 7.74 -6.50 3.88
N SER A 554 6.75 -7.28 3.43
CA SER A 554 6.31 -8.48 4.16
C SER A 554 7.37 -9.58 4.15
N LEU A 555 8.03 -9.79 3.00
CA LEU A 555 9.13 -10.74 2.85
C LEU A 555 10.37 -10.30 3.65
N GLU A 556 10.72 -9.02 3.63
CA GLU A 556 11.78 -8.46 4.47
C GLU A 556 11.53 -8.79 5.95
N THR A 557 10.30 -8.53 6.42
CA THR A 557 9.91 -8.87 7.81
C THR A 557 10.01 -10.38 8.07
N ALA A 558 9.57 -11.22 7.12
CA ALA A 558 9.67 -12.67 7.24
C ALA A 558 11.12 -13.14 7.29
N ILE A 559 12.00 -12.60 6.45
CA ILE A 559 13.45 -12.88 6.45
C ILE A 559 14.05 -12.55 7.82
N GLN A 560 13.77 -11.36 8.34
CA GLN A 560 14.24 -10.93 9.66
C GLN A 560 13.74 -11.87 10.78
N LEU A 561 12.49 -12.34 10.70
CA LEU A 561 11.93 -13.28 11.68
C LEU A 561 12.61 -14.66 11.61
N VAL A 562 12.86 -15.18 10.41
CA VAL A 562 13.55 -16.46 10.20
C VAL A 562 14.99 -16.38 10.72
N ASP A 563 15.70 -15.30 10.38
CA ASP A 563 17.05 -15.06 10.86
C ASP A 563 17.12 -15.00 12.38
N ASN A 564 16.21 -14.25 12.98
CA ASN A 564 16.12 -14.11 14.43
C ASN A 564 15.82 -15.45 15.12
N ARG A 565 14.90 -16.24 14.55
CA ARG A 565 14.59 -17.58 15.07
C ARG A 565 15.82 -18.47 14.99
N ASN A 566 16.49 -18.52 13.85
CA ASN A 566 17.68 -19.35 13.65
C ASN A 566 18.82 -18.94 14.58
N GLU A 567 18.99 -17.65 14.82
CA GLU A 567 19.97 -17.14 15.76
C GLU A 567 19.65 -17.53 17.21
N ILE A 568 18.38 -17.44 17.62
CA ILE A 568 17.90 -17.86 18.93
C ILE A 568 18.07 -19.39 19.08
N ASP A 569 17.70 -20.17 18.10
CA ASP A 569 17.83 -21.63 18.10
C ASP A 569 19.30 -22.06 18.18
N LEU A 570 20.19 -21.38 17.44
CA LEU A 570 21.62 -21.58 17.51
C LEU A 570 22.15 -21.28 18.94
N LEU A 571 21.72 -20.15 19.51
CA LEU A 571 22.08 -19.79 20.88
C LEU A 571 21.61 -20.83 21.91
N ASP A 572 20.38 -21.28 21.83
CA ASP A 572 19.84 -22.30 22.74
C ASP A 572 20.58 -23.63 22.60
N GLN A 573 20.98 -24.01 21.39
CA GLN A 573 21.78 -25.17 21.14
C GLN A 573 23.19 -25.03 21.72
N VAL A 574 23.86 -23.88 21.45
CA VAL A 574 25.21 -23.58 21.94
C VAL A 574 25.21 -23.51 23.48
N ILE A 575 24.35 -22.68 24.06
CA ILE A 575 24.20 -22.53 25.50
C ILE A 575 23.79 -23.87 26.12
N GLY A 576 22.84 -24.57 25.51
CA GLY A 576 22.33 -25.83 26.06
C GLY A 576 23.27 -27.00 25.99
N ARG A 577 24.05 -27.15 24.90
CA ARG A 577 24.95 -28.31 24.69
C ARG A 577 26.36 -28.05 25.23
N VAL A 578 26.99 -26.97 24.77
CA VAL A 578 28.40 -26.65 25.13
C VAL A 578 28.53 -26.31 26.61
N LEU A 579 27.65 -25.45 27.13
CA LEU A 579 27.70 -25.09 28.55
C LEU A 579 27.44 -26.29 29.45
N ARG A 580 26.41 -27.11 29.20
CA ARG A 580 26.15 -28.30 30.02
C ARG A 580 27.31 -29.30 29.98
N HIS A 581 27.93 -29.47 28.80
CA HIS A 581 29.09 -30.37 28.66
C HIS A 581 30.30 -29.84 29.44
N ASN A 582 30.68 -28.58 29.25
CA ASN A 582 31.85 -27.97 29.89
C ASN A 582 31.66 -27.85 31.39
N ILE A 583 30.50 -27.41 31.88
CA ILE A 583 30.16 -27.35 33.30
C ILE A 583 30.26 -28.76 33.94
N ARG A 584 29.71 -29.80 33.26
CA ARG A 584 29.79 -31.17 33.75
C ARG A 584 31.20 -31.69 33.81
N ASN A 585 32.02 -31.39 32.80
CA ASN A 585 33.42 -31.77 32.75
C ASN A 585 34.23 -31.10 33.87
N ASP A 586 34.11 -29.79 34.04
CA ASP A 586 34.80 -29.05 35.07
C ASP A 586 34.34 -29.47 36.48
N LEU A 587 33.04 -29.69 36.69
CA LEU A 587 32.52 -30.24 37.95
C LEU A 587 33.07 -31.66 38.26
N ASN A 588 33.22 -32.51 37.22
CA ASN A 588 33.81 -33.84 37.41
C ASN A 588 35.29 -33.75 37.79
N VAL A 589 36.03 -32.80 37.18
CA VAL A 589 37.44 -32.55 37.53
C VAL A 589 37.55 -32.01 38.94
N ILE A 590 36.75 -31.01 39.30
CA ILE A 590 36.70 -30.48 40.70
C ILE A 590 36.39 -31.57 41.69
N LYS A 591 35.38 -32.43 41.38
CA LYS A 591 35.02 -33.57 42.23
C LYS A 591 36.14 -34.57 42.32
N GLY A 592 36.86 -34.84 41.22
CA GLY A 592 38.04 -35.76 41.23
C GLY A 592 39.16 -35.24 42.12
N TYR A 593 39.53 -33.95 41.97
CA TYR A 593 40.58 -33.38 42.86
C TYR A 593 40.12 -33.32 44.33
N ALA A 594 38.87 -32.96 44.58
CA ALA A 594 38.29 -32.94 45.92
C ALA A 594 38.31 -34.38 46.60
N GLN A 595 38.09 -35.43 45.79
CA GLN A 595 38.17 -36.78 46.20
C GLN A 595 39.66 -37.20 46.49
N ALA A 596 40.59 -36.81 45.60
CA ALA A 596 41.98 -37.02 45.74
C ALA A 596 42.56 -36.42 47.06
N ILE A 597 42.19 -35.17 47.35
CA ILE A 597 42.54 -34.49 48.62
C ILE A 597 42.05 -35.30 49.86
N ARG A 598 40.89 -35.93 49.75
CA ARG A 598 40.35 -36.73 50.85
C ARG A 598 41.12 -38.03 51.06
N ASP A 599 41.63 -38.61 49.96
CA ASP A 599 42.21 -39.91 49.93
C ASP A 599 43.77 -39.88 50.06
N ASP A 600 44.44 -38.74 49.72
CA ASP A 600 45.90 -38.55 49.87
C ASP A 600 46.27 -37.09 50.23
N THR A 601 47.24 -36.85 51.11
CA THR A 601 47.53 -35.54 51.70
C THR A 601 48.81 -34.89 51.15
N ASP A 602 49.65 -35.57 50.38
CA ASP A 602 50.96 -35.01 50.00
C ASP A 602 50.88 -33.93 48.86
N GLU A 603 49.83 -33.92 47.99
CA GLU A 603 49.70 -32.94 46.90
C GLU A 603 48.52 -32.00 47.11
N THR A 604 48.01 -31.84 48.32
CA THR A 604 46.78 -31.06 48.63
C THR A 604 46.81 -29.64 48.08
N SER A 605 47.96 -28.95 48.14
CA SER A 605 48.05 -27.55 47.62
C SER A 605 47.86 -27.47 46.11
N GLN A 606 48.43 -28.47 45.39
CA GLN A 606 48.28 -28.51 43.93
C GLN A 606 46.84 -28.84 43.56
N PHE A 607 46.17 -29.78 44.25
CA PHE A 607 44.77 -30.10 43.94
C PHE A 607 43.83 -28.98 44.30
N VAL A 608 44.08 -28.23 45.41
CA VAL A 608 43.31 -27.02 45.71
C VAL A 608 43.50 -25.94 44.65
N ALA A 609 44.71 -25.71 44.17
CA ALA A 609 44.97 -24.74 43.06
C ALA A 609 44.22 -25.14 41.78
N ASN A 610 44.21 -26.44 41.44
CA ASN A 610 43.47 -26.94 40.28
C ASN A 610 41.94 -26.81 40.45
N ILE A 611 41.41 -27.02 41.65
CA ILE A 611 39.99 -26.78 41.94
C ILE A 611 39.65 -25.32 41.77
N ILE A 612 40.44 -24.39 42.31
CA ILE A 612 40.24 -22.95 42.21
C ILE A 612 40.30 -22.54 40.74
N ALA A 613 41.28 -22.99 39.96
CA ALA A 613 41.40 -22.70 38.53
C ALA A 613 40.15 -23.18 37.72
N LYS A 614 39.61 -24.37 38.10
CA LYS A 614 38.39 -24.88 37.43
C LYS A 614 37.12 -24.14 37.87
N CYS A 615 37.03 -23.67 39.11
CA CYS A 615 35.91 -22.81 39.54
C CYS A 615 35.94 -21.46 38.79
N GLU A 616 37.13 -20.87 38.64
CA GLU A 616 37.30 -19.65 37.86
C GLU A 616 36.97 -19.85 36.37
N SER A 617 37.31 -21.04 35.81
CA SER A 617 36.89 -21.43 34.46
C SER A 617 35.38 -21.49 34.32
N LEU A 618 34.68 -22.11 35.26
CA LEU A 618 33.22 -22.18 35.31
C LEU A 618 32.57 -20.81 35.41
N GLU A 619 33.11 -19.91 36.22
CA GLU A 619 32.63 -18.55 36.38
C GLU A 619 32.78 -17.77 35.05
N ARG A 620 33.92 -17.92 34.36
CA ARG A 620 34.11 -17.32 33.02
C ARG A 620 33.09 -17.85 32.01
N THR A 621 32.91 -19.15 31.94
CA THR A 621 31.97 -19.80 31.04
C THR A 621 30.53 -19.26 31.26
N ALA A 622 30.13 -19.15 32.53
CA ALA A 622 28.81 -18.61 32.89
C ALA A 622 28.66 -17.11 32.50
N ASN A 623 29.72 -16.31 32.73
CA ASN A 623 29.71 -14.90 32.35
C ASN A 623 29.71 -14.71 30.84
N THR A 624 30.45 -15.49 30.06
CA THR A 624 30.42 -15.47 28.61
C THR A 624 29.04 -15.83 28.07
N ALA A 625 28.36 -16.85 28.60
CA ALA A 625 27.00 -17.19 28.24
C ALA A 625 25.99 -16.06 28.52
N ARG A 626 26.18 -15.36 29.65
CA ARG A 626 25.35 -14.18 29.95
C ARG A 626 25.59 -13.06 28.95
N THR A 627 26.87 -12.77 28.65
CA THR A 627 27.22 -11.76 27.65
C THR A 627 26.66 -12.10 26.27
N MET A 628 26.69 -13.37 25.83
CA MET A 628 26.09 -13.83 24.59
C MET A 628 24.60 -13.50 24.52
N ARG A 629 23.86 -13.79 25.58
CA ARG A 629 22.42 -13.45 25.62
C ARG A 629 22.20 -11.93 25.55
N ASP A 630 22.94 -11.18 26.37
CA ASP A 630 22.85 -9.72 26.39
C ASP A 630 23.13 -9.12 25.00
N VAL A 631 24.14 -9.65 24.27
CA VAL A 631 24.53 -9.17 22.93
C VAL A 631 23.43 -9.41 21.92
N VAL A 632 22.75 -10.57 21.95
CA VAL A 632 21.65 -10.84 21.01
C VAL A 632 20.40 -10.06 21.37
N GLU A 633 20.10 -9.90 22.67
CA GLU A 633 18.97 -9.06 23.10
C GLU A 633 19.14 -7.58 22.72
N THR A 634 20.37 -7.08 22.64
CA THR A 634 20.71 -5.68 22.32
C THR A 634 21.32 -5.50 20.92
N ARG A 635 21.14 -6.46 20.01
CA ARG A 635 21.78 -6.48 18.66
C ARG A 635 21.58 -5.21 17.81
N ASN A 636 20.44 -4.54 17.99
CA ASN A 636 20.11 -3.31 17.25
C ASN A 636 20.58 -2.04 17.98
N ASP A 637 21.18 -2.20 19.16
CA ASP A 637 21.62 -1.08 19.96
C ASP A 637 23.03 -0.68 19.53
N THR A 638 23.18 0.46 18.88
CA THR A 638 24.49 1.05 18.60
C THR A 638 24.59 2.40 19.31
N GLN A 639 25.78 2.72 19.76
CA GLN A 639 26.07 4.00 20.42
C GLN A 639 27.44 4.54 19.98
N ILE A 640 27.62 5.81 20.18
CA ILE A 640 28.95 6.43 19.96
C ILE A 640 29.84 6.03 21.12
N ILE A 641 30.89 5.28 20.85
CA ILE A 641 31.87 4.79 21.82
C ILE A 641 33.23 5.45 21.57
N ASP A 642 33.84 5.95 22.59
CA ASP A 642 35.24 6.34 22.57
C ASP A 642 36.10 5.06 22.60
N LEU A 643 36.77 4.78 21.44
CA LEU A 643 37.52 3.55 21.24
C LEU A 643 38.68 3.43 22.22
N GLU A 644 39.31 4.54 22.57
CA GLU A 644 40.40 4.57 23.55
C GLU A 644 39.91 4.10 24.94
N THR A 645 38.76 4.60 25.36
CA THR A 645 38.12 4.17 26.61
C THR A 645 37.76 2.68 26.59
N ALA A 646 37.21 2.17 25.49
CA ALA A 646 36.83 0.76 25.36
C ALA A 646 38.07 -0.18 25.40
N VAL A 647 39.15 0.21 24.72
CA VAL A 647 40.44 -0.52 24.76
C VAL A 647 41.04 -0.49 26.18
N ASN A 648 41.11 0.70 26.80
CA ASN A 648 41.68 0.83 28.13
C ASN A 648 40.90 0.03 29.18
N ASP A 649 39.57 -0.02 29.09
CA ASP A 649 38.74 -0.85 29.95
C ASP A 649 39.03 -2.36 29.78
N ALA A 650 39.14 -2.83 28.53
CA ALA A 650 39.51 -4.22 28.25
C ALA A 650 40.90 -4.56 28.77
N VAL A 651 41.90 -3.71 28.52
CA VAL A 651 43.29 -3.86 29.00
C VAL A 651 43.34 -3.87 30.53
N LYS A 652 42.63 -3.00 31.23
CA LYS A 652 42.56 -2.98 32.68
C LYS A 652 41.97 -4.29 33.24
N ARG A 653 40.94 -4.81 32.61
CA ARG A 653 40.34 -6.11 32.98
C ARG A 653 41.35 -7.25 32.81
N LEU A 654 42.10 -7.27 31.70
CA LEU A 654 43.13 -8.26 31.43
C LEU A 654 44.30 -8.16 32.42
N HIS A 655 44.80 -6.95 32.67
CA HIS A 655 45.90 -6.68 33.60
C HIS A 655 45.57 -7.10 35.04
N ASN A 656 44.35 -6.90 35.51
CA ASN A 656 43.88 -7.40 36.81
C ASN A 656 43.94 -8.93 36.88
N ARG A 657 43.80 -9.65 35.77
CA ARG A 657 43.87 -11.11 35.68
C ARG A 657 45.30 -11.60 35.54
N SER A 658 46.13 -10.95 34.73
CA SER A 658 47.52 -11.31 34.46
C SER A 658 48.41 -10.05 34.49
N PRO A 659 48.90 -9.67 35.67
CA PRO A 659 49.70 -8.45 35.82
C PRO A 659 51.09 -8.52 35.14
N GLN A 660 51.54 -9.71 34.73
CA GLN A 660 52.88 -9.89 34.13
C GLN A 660 52.88 -9.85 32.59
N THR A 661 51.71 -9.79 31.92
CA THR A 661 51.62 -9.74 30.46
C THR A 661 52.07 -8.39 29.96
N GLU A 662 53.03 -8.36 29.02
CA GLU A 662 53.47 -7.14 28.37
C GLU A 662 52.43 -6.71 27.31
N ILE A 663 51.77 -5.57 27.51
CA ILE A 663 50.82 -5.02 26.57
C ILE A 663 51.40 -3.72 26.02
N ARG A 664 51.60 -3.66 24.71
CA ARG A 664 52.10 -2.47 23.98
C ARG A 664 50.97 -1.73 23.35
N LEU A 665 50.68 -0.53 23.84
CA LEU A 665 49.62 0.32 23.34
C LEU A 665 50.18 1.39 22.37
N ASN A 666 49.62 1.44 21.16
CA ASN A 666 49.86 2.49 20.20
C ASN A 666 48.50 3.05 19.68
N LEU A 667 47.88 3.86 20.53
CA LEU A 667 46.57 4.43 20.29
C LEU A 667 46.74 5.85 19.69
N SER A 668 47.49 5.96 18.60
CA SER A 668 47.63 7.22 17.89
C SER A 668 46.43 7.47 16.99
N MET A 669 45.68 8.57 17.23
CA MET A 669 44.48 8.97 16.48
C MET A 669 43.23 8.13 16.80
N THR A 670 42.87 8.05 18.10
CA THR A 670 41.58 7.45 18.51
C THR A 670 40.44 8.45 18.32
N GLY A 671 39.39 8.00 17.62
CA GLY A 671 38.14 8.71 17.43
C GLY A 671 36.97 7.95 18.05
N ASN A 672 35.83 8.60 18.07
CA ASN A 672 34.56 7.95 18.39
C ASN A 672 34.17 7.03 17.24
N VAL A 673 33.74 5.82 17.58
CA VAL A 673 33.14 4.86 16.63
C VAL A 673 31.70 4.61 16.98
N VAL A 674 30.85 4.36 16.00
CA VAL A 674 29.51 3.83 16.23
C VAL A 674 29.64 2.33 16.39
N ALA A 675 29.29 1.82 17.56
CA ALA A 675 29.46 0.39 17.84
C ALA A 675 28.44 -0.10 18.89
N HIS A 676 28.33 -1.42 18.97
CA HIS A 676 27.50 -2.08 19.97
C HIS A 676 27.99 -1.79 21.40
N PRO A 677 27.10 -1.59 22.41
CA PRO A 677 27.49 -1.26 23.79
C PRO A 677 28.49 -2.21 24.44
N LYS A 678 28.55 -3.46 23.97
CA LYS A 678 29.46 -4.50 24.45
C LYS A 678 30.81 -4.55 23.72
N LEU A 679 31.22 -3.52 22.98
CA LEU A 679 32.51 -3.50 22.25
C LEU A 679 33.70 -3.79 23.17
N SER A 680 33.72 -3.24 24.39
CA SER A 680 34.78 -3.51 25.37
C SER A 680 34.84 -5.01 25.74
N ASP A 681 33.72 -5.75 25.71
CA ASP A 681 33.69 -7.18 25.96
C ASP A 681 34.34 -7.95 24.79
N ALA A 682 34.04 -7.56 23.53
CA ALA A 682 34.70 -8.15 22.35
C ALA A 682 36.23 -7.96 22.40
N ILE A 683 36.69 -6.71 22.67
CA ILE A 683 38.12 -6.40 22.80
C ILE A 683 38.73 -7.22 23.92
N TYR A 684 38.06 -7.35 25.07
CA TYR A 684 38.55 -8.18 26.17
C TYR A 684 38.69 -9.65 25.78
N HIS A 685 37.74 -10.19 25.01
CA HIS A 685 37.82 -11.59 24.53
C HIS A 685 38.95 -11.79 23.51
N MET A 686 39.20 -10.81 22.59
CA MET A 686 40.38 -10.86 21.73
C MET A 686 41.69 -10.94 22.53
N LEU A 687 41.85 -10.07 23.53
CA LEU A 687 43.02 -10.04 24.38
C LEU A 687 43.17 -11.30 25.27
N SER A 688 42.04 -11.83 25.76
CA SER A 688 42.02 -13.05 26.56
C SER A 688 42.40 -14.28 25.74
N ASN A 689 41.99 -14.36 24.47
CA ASN A 689 42.35 -15.43 23.56
C ASN A 689 43.88 -15.44 23.33
N SER A 690 44.49 -14.28 23.02
CA SER A 690 45.93 -14.15 22.89
C SER A 690 46.69 -14.61 24.15
N LEU A 691 46.18 -14.31 25.35
CA LEU A 691 46.75 -14.73 26.59
C LEU A 691 46.60 -16.25 26.86
N GLU A 692 45.42 -16.83 26.58
CA GLU A 692 45.15 -18.25 26.89
C GLU A 692 45.94 -19.20 25.98
N HIS A 693 46.19 -18.82 24.76
CA HIS A 693 47.03 -19.57 23.83
C HIS A 693 48.52 -19.47 24.17
N ALA A 694 48.93 -18.37 24.78
CA ALA A 694 50.29 -18.19 25.30
C ALA A 694 50.61 -19.05 26.51
N ILE A 695 49.65 -19.28 27.41
CA ILE A 695 49.88 -20.00 28.69
C ILE A 695 49.94 -21.52 28.50
N ASN A 696 49.26 -22.08 27.51
CA ASN A 696 49.17 -23.54 27.30
C ASN A 696 50.46 -24.17 26.74
N ASP A 697 51.39 -23.40 26.18
CA ASP A 697 52.70 -23.88 25.78
C ASP A 697 53.81 -22.89 26.18
N PRO A 698 54.53 -23.17 27.28
CA PRO A 698 55.61 -22.30 27.78
C PRO A 698 56.80 -22.10 26.81
N GLN A 699 56.84 -22.87 25.70
CA GLN A 699 57.91 -22.76 24.68
C GLN A 699 57.51 -21.98 23.41
N THR A 700 56.19 -21.78 23.25
CA THR A 700 55.60 -21.11 22.08
C THR A 700 54.62 -20.00 22.46
N GLY A 701 54.54 -19.61 23.72
CA GLY A 701 53.61 -18.57 24.20
C GLY A 701 53.99 -17.17 23.69
N ALA A 702 52.99 -16.30 23.60
CA ALA A 702 53.21 -14.92 23.20
C ALA A 702 54.00 -14.13 24.26
N ASP A 703 55.08 -13.45 23.83
CA ASP A 703 55.88 -12.58 24.69
C ASP A 703 55.21 -11.24 24.93
N TYR A 704 54.39 -10.75 23.98
CA TYR A 704 53.67 -9.48 24.10
C TYR A 704 52.39 -9.49 23.30
N ILE A 705 51.45 -8.63 23.68
CA ILE A 705 50.25 -8.25 22.93
C ILE A 705 50.38 -6.79 22.48
N GLN A 706 50.24 -6.53 21.19
CA GLN A 706 50.29 -5.18 20.67
C GLN A 706 48.88 -4.74 20.24
N ILE A 707 48.47 -3.56 20.66
CA ILE A 707 47.20 -2.92 20.25
C ILE A 707 47.53 -1.63 19.54
N ARG A 708 47.02 -1.49 18.31
CA ARG A 708 47.25 -0.31 17.48
C ARG A 708 45.92 0.20 16.96
N THR A 709 45.78 1.51 16.90
CA THR A 709 44.67 2.16 16.17
C THR A 709 45.20 3.00 15.02
N THR A 710 44.58 2.86 13.86
CA THR A 710 44.95 3.65 12.65
C THR A 710 43.68 4.21 12.04
N THR A 711 43.81 5.41 11.42
CA THR A 711 42.71 6.01 10.67
C THR A 711 42.98 5.75 9.21
N ALA A 712 42.01 5.14 8.49
CA ALA A 712 41.97 4.98 7.05
C ALA A 712 40.98 5.98 6.44
N ASP A 713 41.01 6.14 5.13
CA ASP A 713 40.12 7.07 4.39
C ASP A 713 38.62 6.74 4.66
N ASP A 714 38.31 5.47 4.91
CA ASP A 714 36.94 4.95 5.12
C ASP A 714 36.56 4.73 6.59
N GLY A 715 37.45 4.99 7.56
CA GLY A 715 37.09 4.75 8.97
C GLY A 715 38.27 4.57 9.92
N THR A 716 37.99 3.94 11.06
CA THR A 716 38.98 3.64 12.11
C THR A 716 39.24 2.14 12.18
N ILE A 717 40.53 1.75 12.14
CA ILE A 717 40.96 0.36 12.27
C ILE A 717 41.53 0.13 13.66
N LEU A 718 41.02 -0.86 14.36
CA LEU A 718 41.60 -1.42 15.57
C LEU A 718 42.33 -2.72 15.19
N GLU A 719 43.63 -2.75 15.46
CA GLU A 719 44.49 -3.91 15.24
C GLU A 719 45.01 -4.46 16.61
N ILE A 720 44.83 -5.74 16.82
CA ILE A 720 45.34 -6.47 18.00
C ILE A 720 46.18 -7.60 17.46
N SER A 721 47.47 -7.64 17.84
CA SER A 721 48.41 -8.64 17.39
C SER A 721 49.18 -9.27 18.54
N ASP A 722 49.47 -10.56 18.42
CA ASP A 722 50.33 -11.35 19.32
C ASP A 722 51.32 -12.15 18.47
N ASP A 723 52.40 -12.58 19.13
CA ASP A 723 53.43 -13.43 18.58
C ASP A 723 53.31 -14.91 18.95
N GLY A 724 52.07 -15.32 19.30
CA GLY A 724 51.72 -16.70 19.67
C GLY A 724 51.62 -17.66 18.49
N PRO A 725 51.10 -18.90 18.72
CA PRO A 725 51.06 -19.95 17.70
C PRO A 725 50.01 -19.73 16.58
N GLY A 726 49.23 -18.65 16.62
CA GLY A 726 48.12 -18.40 15.71
C GLY A 726 46.81 -19.13 16.09
N ILE A 727 45.72 -18.83 15.38
CA ILE A 727 44.45 -19.50 15.54
C ILE A 727 44.37 -20.69 14.58
N PRO A 728 44.04 -21.91 15.06
CA PRO A 728 43.86 -23.06 14.17
C PRO A 728 42.80 -22.82 13.11
N GLN A 729 43.06 -23.25 11.86
CA GLN A 729 42.14 -23.07 10.74
C GLN A 729 40.73 -23.61 11.02
N GLY A 730 40.61 -24.72 11.75
CA GLY A 730 39.33 -25.29 12.15
C GLY A 730 38.49 -24.41 13.08
N GLU A 731 39.15 -23.49 13.83
CA GLU A 731 38.42 -22.50 14.67
C GLU A 731 38.01 -21.25 13.85
N LEU A 732 38.76 -20.86 12.82
CA LEU A 732 38.40 -19.81 11.88
C LEU A 732 37.27 -20.25 10.93
N ASP A 733 37.22 -21.52 10.56
CA ASP A 733 36.14 -22.10 9.74
C ASP A 733 34.77 -21.98 10.44
N ILE A 734 34.74 -21.78 11.78
CA ILE A 734 33.53 -21.51 12.55
C ILE A 734 32.89 -20.18 12.18
N LEU A 735 33.69 -19.17 11.92
CA LEU A 735 33.24 -17.82 11.55
C LEU A 735 32.70 -17.76 10.11
N THR A 736 33.20 -18.62 9.21
CA THR A 736 32.82 -18.63 7.79
C THR A 736 31.68 -19.57 7.43
N LYS A 737 31.45 -20.62 8.25
CA LYS A 737 30.39 -21.61 8.05
C LYS A 737 29.28 -21.43 9.08
N HIS A 738 28.17 -20.92 8.69
CA HIS A 738 26.94 -20.77 9.50
C HIS A 738 26.32 -22.13 9.90
N GLY A 739 27.13 -23.10 10.34
CA GLY A 739 26.75 -24.50 10.57
C GLY A 739 27.01 -25.03 11.97
N GLU A 740 26.15 -25.95 12.39
CA GLU A 740 26.08 -26.61 13.71
C GLU A 740 27.39 -27.33 14.16
N THR A 741 28.25 -27.72 13.25
CA THR A 741 29.43 -28.56 13.51
C THR A 741 30.59 -27.80 14.14
N ALA A 742 30.59 -26.51 14.09
CA ALA A 742 31.73 -25.68 14.47
C ALA A 742 31.85 -25.43 15.97
N LEU A 743 30.78 -25.50 16.71
CA LEU A 743 30.76 -25.24 18.16
C LEU A 743 30.94 -26.52 19.04
N GLU A 744 31.11 -27.69 18.43
CA GLU A 744 31.19 -28.97 19.15
C GLU A 744 32.38 -29.09 20.11
N HIS A 745 33.43 -28.26 19.98
CA HIS A 745 34.66 -28.37 20.73
C HIS A 745 34.82 -27.34 21.87
N GLY A 746 33.86 -26.42 22.07
CA GLY A 746 33.83 -25.53 23.25
C GLY A 746 34.79 -24.35 23.24
N SER A 747 35.74 -24.24 22.28
CA SER A 747 36.74 -23.18 22.16
C SER A 747 36.22 -21.99 21.32
N GLY A 748 35.25 -22.22 20.46
CA GLY A 748 34.73 -21.23 19.51
C GLY A 748 33.78 -20.15 20.08
N VAL A 749 33.36 -20.26 21.33
CA VAL A 749 32.37 -19.33 21.95
C VAL A 749 32.90 -17.90 22.03
N GLY A 750 34.19 -17.74 22.33
CA GLY A 750 34.82 -16.41 22.38
C GLY A 750 34.91 -15.75 21.00
N LEU A 751 35.28 -16.52 19.96
CA LEU A 751 35.35 -16.05 18.58
C LEU A 751 33.97 -15.70 18.04
N TRP A 752 32.95 -16.49 18.33
CA TRP A 752 31.55 -16.18 17.98
C TRP A 752 31.11 -14.85 18.60
N LEU A 753 31.42 -14.61 19.87
CA LEU A 753 31.05 -13.36 20.55
C LEU A 753 31.74 -12.14 19.93
N ILE A 754 33.02 -12.28 19.56
CA ILE A 754 33.79 -11.27 18.88
C ILE A 754 33.14 -10.93 17.54
N ASP A 755 32.85 -11.94 16.72
CA ASP A 755 32.21 -11.80 15.42
C ASP A 755 30.86 -11.09 15.52
N ARG A 756 29.98 -11.56 16.41
CA ARG A 756 28.63 -10.96 16.55
C ARG A 756 28.67 -9.50 17.04
N ILE A 757 29.48 -9.17 18.03
CA ILE A 757 29.61 -7.77 18.48
C ILE A 757 30.16 -6.88 17.36
N THR A 758 31.10 -7.39 16.57
CA THR A 758 31.66 -6.67 15.43
C THR A 758 30.62 -6.45 14.33
N GLN A 759 29.88 -7.49 13.97
CA GLN A 759 28.77 -7.41 13.02
C GLN A 759 27.69 -6.42 13.45
N TYR A 760 27.24 -6.51 14.72
CA TYR A 760 26.22 -5.59 15.26
C TYR A 760 26.75 -4.16 15.44
N SER A 761 28.06 -3.97 15.39
CA SER A 761 28.70 -2.65 15.33
C SER A 761 28.79 -2.09 13.89
N GLY A 762 28.31 -2.81 12.86
CA GLY A 762 28.49 -2.43 11.46
C GLY A 762 29.95 -2.38 11.03
N ALA A 763 30.84 -3.13 11.71
CA ALA A 763 32.27 -3.19 11.46
C ALA A 763 32.62 -4.52 10.76
N THR A 764 33.74 -4.55 10.04
CA THR A 764 34.29 -5.78 9.45
C THR A 764 35.46 -6.27 10.27
N ILE A 765 35.67 -7.58 10.33
CA ILE A 765 36.77 -8.22 11.06
C ILE A 765 37.58 -9.10 10.09
N ASP A 766 38.90 -9.03 10.21
CA ASP A 766 39.82 -9.87 9.46
C ASP A 766 40.87 -10.50 10.39
N PHE A 767 41.33 -11.69 10.03
CA PHE A 767 42.26 -12.49 10.82
C PHE A 767 43.47 -12.91 9.98
N ASP A 768 44.69 -12.54 10.41
CA ASP A 768 45.95 -13.07 9.88
C ASP A 768 46.61 -13.95 10.95
N THR A 769 46.93 -15.19 10.56
CA THR A 769 47.45 -16.20 11.48
C THR A 769 48.78 -16.83 10.99
N GLU A 770 49.47 -16.21 10.02
CA GLU A 770 50.74 -16.74 9.46
C GLU A 770 51.93 -16.60 10.41
N SER A 771 51.95 -15.58 11.26
CA SER A 771 53.09 -15.25 12.13
C SER A 771 52.59 -14.76 13.50
N GLY A 772 51.85 -15.57 14.22
CA GLY A 772 51.09 -15.17 15.42
C GLY A 772 49.64 -14.93 15.05
N THR A 773 48.90 -14.18 15.88
CA THR A 773 47.52 -13.76 15.52
C THR A 773 47.48 -12.26 15.35
N THR A 774 46.93 -11.79 14.22
CA THR A 774 46.56 -10.38 14.03
C THR A 774 45.08 -10.28 13.70
N ILE A 775 44.36 -9.58 14.54
CA ILE A 775 42.91 -9.29 14.36
C ILE A 775 42.77 -7.84 13.99
N GLN A 776 42.13 -7.56 12.86
CA GLN A 776 41.80 -6.20 12.41
C GLN A 776 40.31 -6.00 12.42
N VAL A 777 39.81 -4.96 13.12
CA VAL A 777 38.42 -4.55 13.14
C VAL A 777 38.32 -3.17 12.52
N CYS A 778 37.60 -3.08 11.41
CA CYS A 778 37.43 -1.84 10.64
C CYS A 778 36.05 -1.24 10.93
N PHE A 779 35.99 -0.09 11.58
CA PHE A 779 34.77 0.68 11.86
C PHE A 779 34.57 1.74 10.80
N GLN A 780 33.35 1.90 10.31
CA GLN A 780 33.01 2.95 9.33
C GLN A 780 33.11 4.34 9.96
N SER A 781 33.45 5.34 9.16
CA SER A 781 33.57 6.74 9.60
C SER A 781 32.23 7.29 10.10
N THR A 782 32.21 7.94 11.27
CA THR A 782 31.02 8.59 11.86
C THR A 782 30.48 9.79 11.06
N GLY A 783 31.05 10.09 9.88
CA GLY A 783 30.72 11.26 9.05
C GLY A 783 29.64 11.05 7.98
N ALA A 784 29.07 9.86 7.79
CA ALA A 784 28.18 9.57 6.66
C ALA A 784 26.68 9.48 7.01
N SER A 785 26.23 9.82 8.20
CA SER A 785 24.80 9.82 8.55
C SER A 785 24.31 11.18 9.08
N SER A 786 24.34 12.20 8.21
CA SER A 786 23.49 13.40 8.44
C SER A 786 23.27 14.10 7.11
N SER A 787 22.24 13.67 6.37
CA SER A 787 21.32 14.56 5.64
C SER A 787 20.47 13.74 4.66
N THR A 788 19.27 13.63 5.00
CA THR A 788 17.94 13.68 4.39
C THR A 788 17.06 12.51 4.68
#